data_96ac23cf14c469fde16a56246d5f93cb
#
_entry.id   96ac23cf14c469fde16a56246d5f93cb
#
_cell.length_a   1.000
_cell.length_b   1.000
_cell.length_c   1.000
_cell.angle_alpha   90.00
_cell.angle_beta   90.00
_cell.angle_gamma   90.00
#
_symmetry.space_group_name_H-M   'P 1'
#
loop_
_entity.id
_entity.type
_entity.pdbx_description
1 polymer ?
#
loop_
_entity_poly.entity_id
_entity_poly.type
_entity_poly.pdbx_seq_one_letter_code
_entity_poly.pdbx_strand_id
1 'polypeptide(L)'
;MGTCFSYGNKLLQKEITKLNSVKNITLIGSGTMGIGIGIDILNKTEFNVVFIDVSDKSLKRAQNDIKAYFSGMVSGGRILTGHLDNYLKRVKYTKDFKVLKDADIIWEVATERLDIKKSIFGNIEKYADQDKLIFVFSNTSSHTTGELAVLFNDRFLKDKFLTGHGYFPFHSNRLFDVMKGKYASEETFIAGVAFAEQILEKKVIALRNDHHGYIADPVFQAMGAIVSWDIKTGQDIVELPQVFGLLTANPFLVLDRTGHMPYTESANHLGKALPANDRLKSLYNQDTKHYPVWIEDLEKSGRIGIYNEAKEGFFKWDGAVNREKPIKVYDPETKQYVDIKEPDYNEFWSISEANALDRREATIKSIKGLIQIALSDDKGGKTFRRYVIPIMLYALDLIQDNYGTVADINVSTKVGLRFKYGLCEIIDGFLNYFGIDGFISLVKKAAIENPDRMELFDTDGKAGPRKGILNLLYTMKKKGWTNLLGYGRIYATPVSQRNFKTDSMDIYYNDLRYIFPTKKDRVASIIFDNPLRGNVWNKYTIDQLDHAIGISVKMYEKGQLGAILFTASGTGMRMLGADARQFNKGWFDAKKGYQFLGEEDASYFTKAGIKLFRFLQESPIWTIGAFGEKWGGGAEFTYFLNQRFDLILKGVEFDTIKRKAVYKYKNNYNQPEIEYAILGGFGAVQELVRLGFGESVIDELFLQGFTAKRAYELGLSNGISESEYELLEKAFEIARLKQKFAVPYSVALYNLQKKKALLEGCNDDQLIKDTGETFNPAKNPYINKGLLRLLNMGGKNPPLDLSVKGKLPGWENNYESLYK
;
A
#
# COMPACT_ATOMS: atom_id res chain seq x y z
N MET A 1 -15.10 -10.77 1.34
CA MET A 1 -14.87 -10.75 2.80
C MET A 1 -13.38 -10.68 2.99
N GLY A 2 -12.87 -9.50 3.35
CA GLY A 2 -11.46 -9.31 3.61
C GLY A 2 -11.02 -10.24 4.74
N THR A 3 -9.85 -10.81 4.58
CA THR A 3 -9.23 -11.70 5.54
C THR A 3 -8.67 -10.96 6.74
N CYS A 4 -9.53 -10.30 7.50
CA CYS A 4 -9.25 -10.12 8.91
C CYS A 4 -9.76 -11.35 9.62
N PHE A 5 -8.88 -12.30 9.88
CA PHE A 5 -9.16 -13.29 10.90
C PHE A 5 -9.34 -12.53 12.21
N SER A 6 -10.59 -12.39 12.65
CA SER A 6 -10.86 -11.83 13.97
C SER A 6 -10.14 -12.70 15.00
N TYR A 7 -9.29 -12.09 15.83
CA TYR A 7 -8.51 -12.76 16.89
C TYR A 7 -9.33 -13.52 17.94
N GLY A 8 -10.59 -13.78 17.68
CA GLY A 8 -11.50 -14.55 18.55
C GLY A 8 -11.91 -15.91 18.02
N ASN A 9 -11.38 -16.35 16.85
CA ASN A 9 -11.76 -17.64 16.31
C ASN A 9 -11.02 -18.77 17.03
N LYS A 10 -11.75 -19.68 17.68
CA LYS A 10 -11.17 -20.86 18.37
C LYS A 10 -10.29 -21.72 17.46
N LEU A 11 -10.62 -21.81 16.17
CA LEU A 11 -9.87 -22.57 15.19
C LEU A 11 -8.48 -21.92 14.96
N LEU A 12 -8.43 -20.61 14.78
CA LEU A 12 -7.18 -19.88 14.64
C LEU A 12 -6.27 -20.06 15.85
N GLN A 13 -6.81 -19.97 17.07
CA GLN A 13 -6.04 -20.17 18.29
C GLN A 13 -5.48 -21.61 18.40
N LYS A 14 -6.26 -22.61 18.01
CA LYS A 14 -5.82 -24.00 17.96
C LYS A 14 -4.65 -24.19 17.01
N GLU A 15 -4.73 -23.62 15.80
CA GLU A 15 -3.66 -23.75 14.80
C GLU A 15 -2.41 -22.96 15.19
N ILE A 16 -2.53 -21.78 15.81
CA ILE A 16 -1.39 -21.04 16.39
C ILE A 16 -0.71 -21.90 17.47
N THR A 17 -1.48 -22.58 18.30
CA THR A 17 -0.91 -23.46 19.35
C THR A 17 -0.09 -24.61 18.75
N LYS A 18 -0.55 -25.21 17.64
CA LYS A 18 0.24 -26.23 16.92
C LYS A 18 1.55 -25.65 16.37
N LEU A 19 1.50 -24.44 15.83
CA LEU A 19 2.70 -23.77 15.30
C LEU A 19 3.76 -23.48 16.36
N ASN A 20 3.36 -23.32 17.62
CA ASN A 20 4.30 -23.16 18.74
C ASN A 20 5.15 -24.42 18.99
N SER A 21 4.75 -25.59 18.50
CA SER A 21 5.51 -26.83 18.60
C SER A 21 6.50 -27.07 17.46
N VAL A 22 6.51 -26.23 16.42
CA VAL A 22 7.41 -26.32 15.26
C VAL A 22 8.86 -26.20 15.71
N LYS A 23 9.68 -27.12 15.24
CA LYS A 23 11.14 -27.13 15.48
C LYS A 23 11.94 -27.20 14.19
N ASN A 24 11.46 -27.95 13.19
CA ASN A 24 12.21 -28.28 12.01
C ASN A 24 11.44 -27.90 10.73
N ILE A 25 12.05 -27.08 9.90
CA ILE A 25 11.53 -26.72 8.58
C ILE A 25 12.48 -27.27 7.53
N THR A 26 11.96 -28.00 6.57
CA THR A 26 12.75 -28.53 5.46
C THR A 26 12.43 -27.80 4.18
N LEU A 27 13.44 -27.22 3.56
CA LEU A 27 13.40 -26.51 2.28
C LEU A 27 13.92 -27.43 1.19
N ILE A 28 13.10 -27.73 0.18
CA ILE A 28 13.49 -28.55 -0.98
C ILE A 28 13.78 -27.59 -2.13
N GLY A 29 15.06 -27.39 -2.38
CA GLY A 29 15.59 -26.38 -3.30
C GLY A 29 16.45 -25.35 -2.55
N SER A 30 17.71 -25.22 -2.97
CA SER A 30 18.70 -24.31 -2.39
C SER A 30 19.08 -23.17 -3.34
N GLY A 31 18.12 -22.77 -4.21
CA GLY A 31 18.22 -21.61 -5.09
C GLY A 31 18.07 -20.28 -4.34
N THR A 32 18.03 -19.18 -5.07
CA THR A 32 17.95 -17.82 -4.53
C THR A 32 16.77 -17.62 -3.58
N MET A 33 15.59 -18.13 -3.93
CA MET A 33 14.40 -18.04 -3.06
C MET A 33 14.54 -18.93 -1.82
N GLY A 34 15.01 -20.18 -1.96
CA GLY A 34 15.26 -21.08 -0.83
C GLY A 34 16.24 -20.48 0.18
N ILE A 35 17.34 -19.88 -0.29
CA ILE A 35 18.31 -19.17 0.56
C ILE A 35 17.62 -18.02 1.31
N GLY A 36 16.84 -17.19 0.60
CA GLY A 36 16.11 -16.06 1.19
C GLY A 36 15.08 -16.48 2.25
N ILE A 37 14.37 -17.58 2.02
CA ILE A 37 13.42 -18.17 2.97
C ILE A 37 14.17 -18.68 4.22
N GLY A 38 15.26 -19.42 4.02
CA GLY A 38 16.08 -19.93 5.11
C GLY A 38 16.66 -18.82 5.99
N ILE A 39 17.14 -17.73 5.37
CA ILE A 39 17.62 -16.55 6.10
C ILE A 39 16.48 -15.93 6.93
N ASP A 40 15.29 -15.77 6.36
CA ASP A 40 14.16 -15.15 7.05
C ASP A 40 13.69 -16.00 8.25
N ILE A 41 13.61 -17.31 8.07
CA ILE A 41 13.29 -18.26 9.17
C ILE A 41 14.33 -18.19 10.28
N LEU A 42 15.60 -18.26 9.95
CA LEU A 42 16.70 -18.22 10.93
C LEU A 42 16.73 -16.90 11.70
N ASN A 43 16.42 -15.78 11.04
CA ASN A 43 16.36 -14.47 11.66
C ASN A 43 15.22 -14.32 12.67
N LYS A 44 14.07 -14.90 12.36
CA LYS A 44 12.82 -14.62 13.09
C LYS A 44 12.47 -15.69 14.12
N THR A 45 13.08 -16.87 13.99
CA THR A 45 12.71 -18.05 14.80
C THR A 45 13.93 -18.74 15.36
N GLU A 46 13.70 -19.68 16.28
CA GLU A 46 14.71 -20.64 16.76
C GLU A 46 14.63 -22.00 16.04
N PHE A 47 13.91 -22.08 14.91
CA PHE A 47 13.75 -23.32 14.16
C PHE A 47 15.04 -23.78 13.50
N ASN A 48 15.19 -25.10 13.35
CA ASN A 48 16.20 -25.68 12.49
C ASN A 48 15.73 -25.65 11.05
N VAL A 49 16.67 -25.37 10.12
CA VAL A 49 16.42 -25.34 8.68
C VAL A 49 17.24 -26.44 8.03
N VAL A 50 16.60 -27.30 7.26
CA VAL A 50 17.29 -28.35 6.46
C VAL A 50 17.10 -28.02 4.99
N PHE A 51 18.19 -27.84 4.25
CA PHE A 51 18.15 -27.72 2.80
C PHE A 51 18.35 -29.08 2.15
N ILE A 52 17.45 -29.46 1.26
CA ILE A 52 17.59 -30.58 0.34
C ILE A 52 17.80 -30.05 -1.07
N ASP A 53 18.85 -30.47 -1.74
CA ASP A 53 19.08 -30.18 -3.16
C ASP A 53 19.90 -31.33 -3.80
N VAL A 54 19.66 -31.60 -5.06
CA VAL A 54 20.40 -32.63 -5.80
C VAL A 54 21.80 -32.18 -6.21
N SER A 55 22.05 -30.87 -6.24
CA SER A 55 23.29 -30.24 -6.67
C SER A 55 24.18 -29.88 -5.49
N ASP A 56 25.36 -30.48 -5.40
CA ASP A 56 26.40 -30.10 -4.42
C ASP A 56 26.81 -28.62 -4.58
N LYS A 57 26.87 -28.14 -5.84
CA LYS A 57 27.17 -26.73 -6.13
C LYS A 57 26.14 -25.81 -5.52
N SER A 58 24.84 -26.13 -5.66
CA SER A 58 23.74 -25.32 -5.08
C SER A 58 23.76 -25.34 -3.56
N LEU A 59 23.95 -26.52 -2.93
CA LEU A 59 24.09 -26.62 -1.48
C LEU A 59 25.28 -25.84 -0.93
N LYS A 60 26.42 -25.90 -1.63
CA LYS A 60 27.62 -25.15 -1.24
C LYS A 60 27.42 -23.65 -1.37
N ARG A 61 26.74 -23.21 -2.44
CA ARG A 61 26.34 -21.81 -2.61
C ARG A 61 25.45 -21.36 -1.46
N ALA A 62 24.40 -22.11 -1.14
CA ALA A 62 23.49 -21.77 -0.05
C ALA A 62 24.23 -21.64 1.28
N GLN A 63 25.16 -22.56 1.57
CA GLN A 63 26.00 -22.50 2.78
C GLN A 63 26.81 -21.22 2.82
N ASN A 64 27.44 -20.84 1.69
CA ASN A 64 28.28 -19.66 1.61
C ASN A 64 27.45 -18.37 1.76
N ASP A 65 26.30 -18.28 1.06
CA ASP A 65 25.46 -17.09 1.05
C ASP A 65 24.82 -16.84 2.42
N ILE A 66 24.34 -17.90 3.10
CA ILE A 66 23.80 -17.79 4.46
C ILE A 66 24.89 -17.37 5.45
N LYS A 67 26.09 -17.97 5.36
CA LYS A 67 27.23 -17.56 6.17
C LYS A 67 27.61 -16.10 5.91
N ALA A 68 27.70 -15.71 4.64
CA ALA A 68 28.03 -14.33 4.26
C ALA A 68 27.00 -13.32 4.79
N TYR A 69 25.70 -13.64 4.70
CA TYR A 69 24.64 -12.79 5.23
C TYR A 69 24.79 -12.54 6.72
N PHE A 70 24.90 -13.59 7.53
CA PHE A 70 25.05 -13.45 8.99
C PHE A 70 26.41 -12.85 9.39
N SER A 71 27.50 -13.15 8.68
CA SER A 71 28.79 -12.47 8.88
C SER A 71 28.71 -10.98 8.56
N GLY A 72 27.95 -10.60 7.52
CA GLY A 72 27.65 -9.19 7.23
C GLY A 72 26.85 -8.49 8.33
N MET A 73 25.95 -9.21 9.00
CA MET A 73 25.25 -8.68 10.17
C MET A 73 26.17 -8.48 11.38
N VAL A 74 27.15 -9.38 11.56
CA VAL A 74 28.20 -9.21 12.60
C VAL A 74 29.07 -7.99 12.31
N SER A 75 29.59 -7.87 11.08
CA SER A 75 30.43 -6.71 10.70
C SER A 75 29.66 -5.38 10.74
N GLY A 76 28.36 -5.42 10.52
CA GLY A 76 27.45 -4.26 10.66
C GLY A 76 26.99 -4.01 12.09
N GLY A 77 27.52 -4.71 13.10
CA GLY A 77 27.15 -4.53 14.51
C GLY A 77 25.74 -4.99 14.89
N ARG A 78 25.05 -5.71 14.01
CA ARG A 78 23.68 -6.20 14.23
C ARG A 78 23.63 -7.54 14.97
N ILE A 79 24.72 -8.28 14.99
CA ILE A 79 24.91 -9.54 15.72
C ILE A 79 26.29 -9.50 16.39
N LEU A 80 26.38 -9.97 17.64
CA LEU A 80 27.66 -10.12 18.30
C LEU A 80 28.42 -11.31 17.70
N THR A 81 29.73 -11.19 17.55
CA THR A 81 30.61 -12.18 16.89
C THR A 81 30.42 -13.60 17.46
N GLY A 82 30.32 -13.74 18.79
CA GLY A 82 30.10 -15.05 19.45
C GLY A 82 28.74 -15.70 19.17
N HIS A 83 27.86 -15.06 18.44
CA HIS A 83 26.53 -15.60 18.17
C HIS A 83 26.33 -16.08 16.74
N LEU A 84 27.27 -15.81 15.85
CA LEU A 84 27.23 -16.31 14.47
C LEU A 84 27.01 -17.81 14.41
N ASP A 85 27.74 -18.55 15.27
CA ASP A 85 27.66 -20.00 15.35
C ASP A 85 26.25 -20.52 15.73
N ASN A 86 25.48 -19.74 16.52
CA ASN A 86 24.12 -20.11 16.89
C ASN A 86 23.16 -20.13 15.69
N TYR A 87 23.37 -19.27 14.72
CA TYR A 87 22.62 -19.30 13.47
C TYR A 87 23.06 -20.46 12.59
N LEU A 88 24.39 -20.64 12.42
CA LEU A 88 24.92 -21.63 11.51
C LEU A 88 24.73 -23.08 11.97
N LYS A 89 24.68 -23.32 13.30
CA LYS A 89 24.40 -24.67 13.87
C LYS A 89 22.99 -25.17 13.59
N ARG A 90 22.04 -24.28 13.35
CA ARG A 90 20.65 -24.61 13.06
C ARG A 90 20.39 -24.96 11.60
N VAL A 91 21.41 -24.92 10.72
CA VAL A 91 21.25 -25.18 9.31
C VAL A 91 21.97 -26.47 8.91
N LYS A 92 21.26 -27.34 8.19
CA LYS A 92 21.82 -28.55 7.58
C LYS A 92 21.63 -28.54 6.08
N TYR A 93 22.57 -29.16 5.36
CA TYR A 93 22.58 -29.25 3.91
C TYR A 93 22.72 -30.72 3.52
N THR A 94 21.85 -31.28 2.71
CA THR A 94 21.86 -32.69 2.34
C THR A 94 21.22 -32.97 0.98
N LYS A 95 21.55 -34.11 0.40
CA LYS A 95 20.85 -34.67 -0.77
C LYS A 95 19.81 -35.74 -0.37
N ASP A 96 19.83 -36.19 0.90
CA ASP A 96 19.05 -37.31 1.37
C ASP A 96 17.63 -36.85 1.80
N PHE A 97 16.64 -37.28 1.04
CA PHE A 97 15.24 -37.03 1.34
C PHE A 97 14.72 -37.74 2.62
N LYS A 98 15.46 -38.72 3.18
CA LYS A 98 15.04 -39.36 4.44
C LYS A 98 14.92 -38.40 5.62
N VAL A 99 15.56 -37.23 5.55
CA VAL A 99 15.44 -36.20 6.59
C VAL A 99 14.02 -35.60 6.69
N LEU A 100 13.16 -35.82 5.69
CA LEU A 100 11.77 -35.37 5.69
C LEU A 100 10.94 -35.96 6.81
N LYS A 101 11.32 -37.14 7.36
CA LYS A 101 10.66 -37.73 8.52
C LYS A 101 10.68 -36.86 9.78
N ASP A 102 11.65 -35.94 9.84
CA ASP A 102 11.83 -35.09 11.01
C ASP A 102 11.21 -33.70 10.80
N ALA A 103 10.62 -33.42 9.64
CA ALA A 103 10.08 -32.11 9.28
C ALA A 103 8.69 -31.87 9.89
N ASP A 104 8.50 -30.73 10.53
CA ASP A 104 7.19 -30.22 10.96
C ASP A 104 6.50 -29.45 9.82
N ILE A 105 7.29 -28.77 8.99
CA ILE A 105 6.86 -28.05 7.79
C ILE A 105 7.82 -28.39 6.66
N ILE A 106 7.27 -28.68 5.50
CA ILE A 106 8.04 -28.88 4.27
C ILE A 106 7.72 -27.74 3.31
N TRP A 107 8.75 -27.16 2.70
CA TRP A 107 8.58 -26.07 1.73
C TRP A 107 9.35 -26.38 0.45
N GLU A 108 8.61 -26.67 -0.60
CA GLU A 108 9.17 -26.89 -1.93
C GLU A 108 9.47 -25.55 -2.59
N VAL A 109 10.71 -25.36 -2.99
CA VAL A 109 11.28 -24.13 -3.59
C VAL A 109 12.17 -24.46 -4.79
N ALA A 110 11.81 -25.51 -5.52
CA ALA A 110 12.54 -26.00 -6.69
C ALA A 110 12.07 -25.28 -7.99
N THR A 111 12.49 -25.80 -9.14
CA THR A 111 12.08 -25.29 -10.46
C THR A 111 10.58 -25.48 -10.73
N GLU A 112 10.04 -24.71 -11.71
CA GLU A 112 8.63 -24.81 -12.12
C GLU A 112 8.31 -26.04 -13.02
N ARG A 113 9.28 -26.89 -13.29
CA ARG A 113 9.09 -28.11 -14.06
C ARG A 113 8.27 -29.15 -13.33
N LEU A 114 7.12 -29.52 -13.89
CA LEU A 114 6.16 -30.47 -13.29
C LEU A 114 6.73 -31.88 -13.09
N ASP A 115 7.62 -32.35 -13.97
CA ASP A 115 8.28 -33.66 -13.83
C ASP A 115 9.18 -33.71 -12.60
N ILE A 116 9.89 -32.61 -12.32
CA ILE A 116 10.75 -32.48 -11.14
C ILE A 116 9.87 -32.35 -9.88
N LYS A 117 8.83 -31.51 -9.91
CA LYS A 117 7.88 -31.35 -8.79
C LYS A 117 7.21 -32.70 -8.45
N LYS A 118 6.81 -33.48 -9.47
CA LYS A 118 6.25 -34.82 -9.26
C LYS A 118 7.21 -35.76 -8.56
N SER A 119 8.50 -35.74 -8.93
CA SER A 119 9.53 -36.53 -8.25
C SER A 119 9.72 -36.07 -6.79
N ILE A 120 9.73 -34.76 -6.54
CA ILE A 120 9.83 -34.21 -5.18
C ILE A 120 8.63 -34.64 -4.34
N PHE A 121 7.42 -34.52 -4.86
CA PHE A 121 6.20 -34.88 -4.14
C PHE A 121 6.13 -36.38 -3.85
N GLY A 122 6.61 -37.24 -4.78
CA GLY A 122 6.77 -38.68 -4.49
C GLY A 122 7.76 -38.97 -3.36
N ASN A 123 8.83 -38.17 -3.23
CA ASN A 123 9.73 -38.27 -2.07
C ASN A 123 9.09 -37.79 -0.78
N ILE A 124 8.27 -36.73 -0.83
CA ILE A 124 7.50 -36.27 0.35
C ILE A 124 6.54 -37.40 0.80
N GLU A 125 5.79 -38.01 -0.12
CA GLU A 125 4.90 -39.15 0.18
C GLU A 125 5.63 -40.29 0.85
N LYS A 126 6.84 -40.56 0.36
CA LYS A 126 7.63 -41.72 0.82
C LYS A 126 8.25 -41.52 2.21
N TYR A 127 8.65 -40.31 2.55
CA TYR A 127 9.52 -40.12 3.71
C TYR A 127 8.98 -39.16 4.77
N ALA A 128 7.98 -38.34 4.47
CA ALA A 128 7.40 -37.45 5.47
C ALA A 128 6.59 -38.25 6.52
N ASP A 129 6.75 -37.88 7.78
CA ASP A 129 5.93 -38.37 8.86
C ASP A 129 4.59 -37.62 8.89
N GLN A 130 3.51 -38.30 8.52
CA GLN A 130 2.19 -37.69 8.38
C GLN A 130 1.61 -37.23 9.72
N ASP A 131 1.96 -37.88 10.83
CA ASP A 131 1.48 -37.50 12.17
C ASP A 131 2.14 -36.22 12.66
N LYS A 132 3.37 -35.97 12.22
CA LYS A 132 4.17 -34.82 12.59
C LYS A 132 3.94 -33.63 11.68
N LEU A 133 3.72 -33.87 10.38
CA LEU A 133 3.63 -32.85 9.36
C LEU A 133 2.41 -31.94 9.55
N ILE A 134 2.63 -30.63 9.70
CA ILE A 134 1.58 -29.65 9.83
C ILE A 134 1.04 -29.26 8.46
N PHE A 135 1.94 -28.86 7.53
CA PHE A 135 1.60 -28.59 6.13
C PHE A 135 2.81 -28.64 5.21
N VAL A 136 2.52 -28.67 3.92
CA VAL A 136 3.49 -28.54 2.83
C VAL A 136 3.21 -27.27 2.06
N PHE A 137 4.20 -26.40 1.85
CA PHE A 137 4.16 -25.29 0.92
C PHE A 137 4.88 -25.62 -0.39
N SER A 138 4.38 -25.13 -1.51
CA SER A 138 5.17 -24.88 -2.73
C SER A 138 5.31 -23.38 -2.96
N ASN A 139 6.53 -22.90 -3.26
CA ASN A 139 6.81 -21.49 -3.60
C ASN A 139 6.67 -21.25 -5.11
N THR A 140 5.83 -22.00 -5.79
CA THR A 140 5.58 -21.80 -7.22
C THR A 140 5.09 -20.38 -7.48
N SER A 141 5.51 -19.78 -8.59
CA SER A 141 5.06 -18.46 -9.05
C SER A 141 3.99 -18.55 -10.15
N SER A 142 3.72 -19.74 -10.69
CA SER A 142 2.89 -19.88 -11.89
C SER A 142 1.81 -20.94 -11.80
N HIS A 143 2.04 -22.04 -11.05
CA HIS A 143 1.07 -23.11 -10.90
C HIS A 143 0.05 -22.84 -9.82
N THR A 144 -1.18 -23.31 -10.02
CA THR A 144 -2.21 -23.26 -8.97
C THR A 144 -2.00 -24.35 -7.94
N THR A 145 -2.57 -24.16 -6.73
CA THR A 145 -2.54 -25.19 -5.68
C THR A 145 -3.23 -26.47 -6.16
N GLY A 146 -4.34 -26.34 -6.90
CA GLY A 146 -5.08 -27.49 -7.42
C GLY A 146 -4.30 -28.32 -8.45
N GLU A 147 -3.54 -27.64 -9.35
CA GLU A 147 -2.66 -28.32 -10.32
C GLU A 147 -1.54 -29.11 -9.66
N LEU A 148 -0.93 -28.54 -8.63
CA LEU A 148 0.16 -29.22 -7.95
C LEU A 148 -0.32 -30.30 -6.97
N ALA A 149 -1.43 -30.09 -6.27
CA ALA A 149 -1.96 -31.05 -5.31
C ALA A 149 -2.27 -32.43 -5.93
N VAL A 150 -2.66 -32.45 -7.21
CA VAL A 150 -2.94 -33.73 -7.91
C VAL A 150 -1.69 -34.56 -8.20
N LEU A 151 -0.49 -33.98 -8.06
CA LEU A 151 0.77 -34.71 -8.18
C LEU A 151 1.02 -35.64 -6.97
N PHE A 152 0.38 -35.38 -5.84
CA PHE A 152 0.30 -36.35 -4.73
C PHE A 152 -0.73 -37.42 -5.06
N ASN A 153 -0.45 -38.68 -4.72
CA ASN A 153 -1.43 -39.75 -4.73
C ASN A 153 -2.19 -39.79 -3.42
N ASP A 154 -1.50 -39.51 -2.32
CA ASP A 154 -2.02 -39.54 -0.96
C ASP A 154 -3.01 -38.44 -0.69
N ARG A 155 -4.21 -38.79 -0.19
CA ARG A 155 -5.27 -37.84 0.13
C ARG A 155 -4.91 -36.92 1.30
N PHE A 156 -4.21 -37.46 2.31
CA PHE A 156 -3.80 -36.69 3.48
C PHE A 156 -2.82 -35.60 3.10
N LEU A 157 -1.86 -35.87 2.22
CA LEU A 157 -0.92 -34.87 1.74
C LEU A 157 -1.59 -33.81 0.85
N LYS A 158 -2.61 -34.17 0.08
CA LYS A 158 -3.44 -33.19 -0.63
C LYS A 158 -4.15 -32.23 0.33
N ASP A 159 -4.64 -32.74 1.44
CA ASP A 159 -5.27 -31.95 2.51
C ASP A 159 -4.29 -30.99 3.20
N LYS A 160 -3.01 -31.41 3.31
CA LYS A 160 -1.93 -30.63 3.92
C LYS A 160 -1.20 -29.70 2.97
N PHE A 161 -1.54 -29.70 1.68
CA PHE A 161 -0.80 -28.97 0.66
C PHE A 161 -1.39 -27.60 0.35
N LEU A 162 -0.53 -26.59 0.36
CA LEU A 162 -0.82 -25.21 0.00
C LEU A 162 0.24 -24.70 -0.98
N THR A 163 -0.07 -23.70 -1.76
CA THR A 163 0.98 -22.85 -2.30
C THR A 163 1.19 -21.65 -1.39
N GLY A 164 2.46 -21.36 -1.11
CA GLY A 164 2.87 -20.27 -0.23
C GLY A 164 3.99 -19.50 -0.89
N HIS A 165 3.66 -18.39 -1.54
CA HIS A 165 4.58 -17.65 -2.41
C HIS A 165 5.10 -16.38 -1.73
N GLY A 166 6.41 -16.27 -1.64
CA GLY A 166 7.09 -15.07 -1.19
C GLY A 166 7.82 -14.38 -2.34
N TYR A 167 7.97 -13.08 -2.22
CA TYR A 167 8.53 -12.22 -3.27
C TYR A 167 10.01 -11.89 -3.01
N PHE A 168 10.77 -11.76 -4.10
CA PHE A 168 12.19 -11.44 -4.03
C PHE A 168 12.45 -9.98 -3.60
N PRO A 169 13.48 -9.73 -2.78
CA PRO A 169 14.24 -10.63 -1.92
C PRO A 169 13.41 -11.07 -0.72
N PHE A 170 13.24 -12.38 -0.48
CA PHE A 170 12.28 -12.91 0.48
C PHE A 170 12.42 -12.32 1.89
N HIS A 171 13.65 -12.23 2.41
CA HIS A 171 13.91 -11.74 3.77
C HIS A 171 13.61 -10.25 3.97
N SER A 172 13.45 -9.47 2.90
CA SER A 172 13.13 -8.03 2.96
C SER A 172 11.77 -7.67 2.36
N ASN A 173 11.25 -8.49 1.45
CA ASN A 173 9.90 -8.30 0.94
C ASN A 173 8.88 -8.87 1.93
N ARG A 174 7.91 -8.06 2.29
CA ARG A 174 6.93 -8.44 3.30
C ARG A 174 5.70 -9.14 2.72
N LEU A 175 5.45 -9.04 1.42
CA LEU A 175 4.30 -9.70 0.82
C LEU A 175 4.49 -11.21 0.83
N PHE A 176 3.41 -11.92 1.12
CA PHE A 176 3.33 -13.37 1.08
C PHE A 176 1.92 -13.80 0.70
N ASP A 177 1.80 -14.58 -0.37
CA ASP A 177 0.52 -15.11 -0.79
C ASP A 177 0.37 -16.55 -0.31
N VAL A 178 -0.80 -16.88 0.25
CA VAL A 178 -1.18 -18.24 0.60
C VAL A 178 -2.44 -18.60 -0.18
N MET A 179 -2.35 -19.60 -1.03
CA MET A 179 -3.48 -20.08 -1.82
C MET A 179 -3.93 -21.46 -1.33
N LYS A 180 -5.22 -21.55 -0.98
CA LYS A 180 -5.82 -22.77 -0.44
C LYS A 180 -5.98 -23.85 -1.49
N GLY A 181 -6.52 -23.49 -2.64
CA GLY A 181 -6.92 -24.45 -3.64
C GLY A 181 -8.08 -25.36 -3.22
N LYS A 182 -8.35 -26.35 -4.04
CA LYS A 182 -9.54 -27.22 -3.92
C LYS A 182 -9.43 -28.25 -2.80
N TYR A 183 -8.23 -28.74 -2.52
CA TYR A 183 -8.02 -29.95 -1.72
C TYR A 183 -7.67 -29.68 -0.26
N ALA A 184 -6.96 -28.59 0.03
CA ALA A 184 -6.53 -28.27 1.37
C ALA A 184 -7.71 -28.05 2.33
N SER A 185 -7.57 -28.56 3.58
CA SER A 185 -8.54 -28.30 4.63
C SER A 185 -8.51 -26.84 5.07
N GLU A 186 -9.54 -26.42 5.78
CA GLU A 186 -9.60 -25.09 6.37
C GLU A 186 -8.54 -24.93 7.46
N GLU A 187 -8.31 -25.98 8.25
CA GLU A 187 -7.27 -26.04 9.28
C GLU A 187 -5.89 -25.83 8.70
N THR A 188 -5.55 -26.54 7.62
CA THR A 188 -4.26 -26.39 6.92
C THR A 188 -4.09 -24.99 6.38
N PHE A 189 -5.14 -24.43 5.77
CA PHE A 189 -5.09 -23.06 5.24
C PHE A 189 -4.86 -22.02 6.34
N ILE A 190 -5.58 -22.15 7.45
CA ILE A 190 -5.41 -21.26 8.61
C ILE A 190 -4.01 -21.42 9.22
N ALA A 191 -3.49 -22.64 9.32
CA ALA A 191 -2.13 -22.89 9.82
C ALA A 191 -1.09 -22.22 8.91
N GLY A 192 -1.21 -22.35 7.58
CA GLY A 192 -0.31 -21.70 6.62
C GLY A 192 -0.36 -20.18 6.66
N VAL A 193 -1.56 -19.59 6.76
CA VAL A 193 -1.74 -18.15 6.92
C VAL A 193 -1.16 -17.67 8.24
N ALA A 194 -1.47 -18.34 9.35
CA ALA A 194 -0.96 -17.99 10.68
C ALA A 194 0.57 -18.11 10.76
N PHE A 195 1.16 -19.14 10.14
CA PHE A 195 2.61 -19.29 10.04
C PHE A 195 3.25 -18.09 9.34
N ALA A 196 2.73 -17.72 8.19
CA ALA A 196 3.26 -16.59 7.43
C ALA A 196 3.05 -15.24 8.16
N GLU A 197 1.89 -15.04 8.78
CA GLU A 197 1.53 -13.77 9.43
C GLU A 197 2.15 -13.63 10.82
N GLN A 198 2.06 -14.65 11.67
CA GLN A 198 2.46 -14.56 13.07
C GLN A 198 3.93 -14.97 13.30
N ILE A 199 4.44 -15.96 12.54
CA ILE A 199 5.79 -16.48 12.71
C ILE A 199 6.77 -15.74 11.79
N LEU A 200 6.45 -15.63 10.50
CA LEU A 200 7.31 -14.93 9.53
C LEU A 200 7.02 -13.43 9.43
N GLU A 201 5.98 -12.95 10.13
CA GLU A 201 5.58 -11.54 10.17
C GLU A 201 5.41 -10.91 8.78
N LYS A 202 4.90 -11.70 7.85
CA LYS A 202 4.59 -11.27 6.49
C LYS A 202 3.25 -10.54 6.42
N LYS A 203 3.06 -9.75 5.38
CA LYS A 203 1.76 -9.24 4.98
C LYS A 203 1.12 -10.27 4.07
N VAL A 204 0.18 -11.02 4.60
CA VAL A 204 -0.40 -12.18 3.92
C VAL A 204 -1.61 -11.78 3.08
N ILE A 205 -1.64 -12.27 1.83
CA ILE A 205 -2.83 -12.33 1.00
C ILE A 205 -3.33 -13.77 1.00
N ALA A 206 -4.50 -13.97 1.55
CA ALA A 206 -5.07 -15.31 1.73
C ALA A 206 -6.10 -15.58 0.63
N LEU A 207 -5.70 -16.31 -0.40
CA LEU A 207 -6.50 -16.65 -1.58
C LEU A 207 -7.20 -18.00 -1.39
N ARG A 208 -8.52 -18.01 -1.49
CA ARG A 208 -9.31 -19.24 -1.37
C ARG A 208 -9.51 -19.95 -2.70
N ASN A 209 -9.46 -19.22 -3.79
CA ASN A 209 -9.63 -19.72 -5.13
C ASN A 209 -8.28 -19.85 -5.83
N ASP A 210 -8.15 -20.88 -6.65
CA ASP A 210 -6.99 -21.06 -7.51
C ASP A 210 -6.90 -19.96 -8.56
N HIS A 211 -5.70 -19.38 -8.68
CA HIS A 211 -5.36 -18.42 -9.72
C HIS A 211 -3.89 -18.55 -10.10
N HIS A 212 -3.58 -18.54 -11.38
CA HIS A 212 -2.21 -18.61 -11.87
C HIS A 212 -1.44 -17.34 -11.54
N GLY A 213 -0.31 -17.48 -10.83
CA GLY A 213 0.56 -16.35 -10.48
C GLY A 213 0.04 -15.43 -9.38
N TYR A 214 -0.98 -15.84 -8.62
CA TYR A 214 -1.56 -15.02 -7.54
C TYR A 214 -2.10 -13.68 -8.05
N ILE A 215 -1.74 -12.57 -7.39
CA ILE A 215 -2.16 -11.21 -7.80
C ILE A 215 -0.97 -10.41 -8.33
N ALA A 216 0.15 -10.41 -7.62
CA ALA A 216 1.26 -9.52 -7.96
C ALA A 216 2.09 -10.03 -9.15
N ASP A 217 2.31 -11.33 -9.27
CA ASP A 217 3.14 -11.88 -10.35
C ASP A 217 2.54 -11.65 -11.75
N PRO A 218 1.24 -11.88 -12.01
CA PRO A 218 0.66 -11.55 -13.31
C PRO A 218 0.79 -10.07 -13.67
N VAL A 219 0.65 -9.16 -12.68
CA VAL A 219 0.86 -7.73 -12.90
C VAL A 219 2.30 -7.43 -13.28
N PHE A 220 3.27 -8.00 -12.55
CA PHE A 220 4.70 -7.81 -12.84
C PHE A 220 5.09 -8.43 -14.18
N GLN A 221 4.64 -9.65 -14.44
CA GLN A 221 4.87 -10.33 -15.72
C GLN A 221 4.30 -9.54 -16.90
N ALA A 222 3.09 -9.00 -16.75
CA ALA A 222 2.48 -8.16 -17.76
C ALA A 222 3.28 -6.89 -18.04
N MET A 223 3.89 -6.26 -17.02
CA MET A 223 4.74 -5.08 -17.21
C MET A 223 5.95 -5.38 -18.11
N GLY A 224 6.56 -6.54 -17.96
CA GLY A 224 7.63 -7.00 -18.85
C GLY A 224 7.12 -7.39 -20.24
N ALA A 225 6.10 -8.22 -20.28
CA ALA A 225 5.56 -8.78 -21.54
C ALA A 225 5.00 -7.70 -22.47
N ILE A 226 4.23 -6.74 -21.94
CA ILE A 226 3.57 -5.71 -22.75
C ILE A 226 4.56 -4.82 -23.51
N VAL A 227 5.75 -4.60 -22.93
CA VAL A 227 6.81 -3.77 -23.53
C VAL A 227 7.74 -4.60 -24.41
N SER A 228 8.03 -5.85 -24.03
CA SER A 228 9.06 -6.66 -24.68
C SER A 228 8.83 -6.90 -26.17
N TRP A 229 7.56 -6.94 -26.61
CA TRP A 229 7.18 -7.08 -28.02
C TRP A 229 7.42 -5.82 -28.87
N ASP A 230 7.51 -4.65 -28.22
CA ASP A 230 7.77 -3.38 -28.92
C ASP A 230 9.26 -3.04 -28.99
N ILE A 231 10.09 -3.75 -28.26
CA ILE A 231 11.54 -3.54 -28.23
C ILE A 231 12.19 -4.05 -29.52
N LYS A 232 12.89 -3.14 -30.18
CA LYS A 232 13.68 -3.41 -31.39
C LYS A 232 15.16 -3.11 -31.18
N THR A 233 15.45 -2.04 -30.46
CA THR A 233 16.80 -1.54 -30.19
C THR A 233 17.13 -1.53 -28.72
N GLY A 234 18.41 -1.39 -28.36
CA GLY A 234 18.82 -1.21 -26.97
C GLY A 234 18.24 0.07 -26.35
N GLN A 235 18.01 1.12 -27.14
CA GLN A 235 17.40 2.34 -26.65
C GLN A 235 15.93 2.12 -26.25
N ASP A 236 15.20 1.23 -26.90
CA ASP A 236 13.83 0.88 -26.52
C ASP A 236 13.77 0.20 -25.14
N ILE A 237 14.78 -0.64 -24.79
CA ILE A 237 14.90 -1.25 -23.45
C ILE A 237 15.07 -0.18 -22.35
N VAL A 238 15.71 0.93 -22.68
CA VAL A 238 15.90 2.05 -21.75
C VAL A 238 14.65 2.92 -21.66
N GLU A 239 14.08 3.30 -22.79
CA GLU A 239 13.02 4.32 -22.85
C GLU A 239 11.61 3.80 -22.58
N LEU A 240 11.19 2.71 -23.26
CA LEU A 240 9.78 2.29 -23.20
C LEU A 240 9.33 1.89 -21.80
N PRO A 241 10.14 1.19 -20.98
CA PRO A 241 9.76 0.83 -19.61
C PRO A 241 9.81 2.00 -18.61
N GLN A 242 10.24 3.20 -19.01
CA GLN A 242 10.30 4.36 -18.09
C GLN A 242 8.94 4.71 -17.48
N VAL A 243 7.85 4.44 -18.18
CA VAL A 243 6.50 4.64 -17.64
C VAL A 243 6.24 3.81 -16.38
N PHE A 244 6.86 2.62 -16.26
CA PHE A 244 6.76 1.81 -15.06
C PHE A 244 7.63 2.35 -13.93
N GLY A 245 8.71 3.06 -14.24
CA GLY A 245 9.51 3.82 -13.27
C GLY A 245 8.70 4.90 -12.54
N LEU A 246 7.58 5.36 -13.11
CA LEU A 246 6.64 6.25 -12.43
C LEU A 246 5.86 5.52 -11.32
N LEU A 247 5.63 4.24 -11.46
CA LEU A 247 4.85 3.41 -10.55
C LEU A 247 5.75 2.69 -9.54
N THR A 248 6.83 2.05 -10.01
CA THR A 248 7.74 1.24 -9.21
C THR A 248 9.16 1.25 -9.79
N ALA A 249 9.55 0.27 -10.58
CA ALA A 249 10.86 0.15 -11.21
C ALA A 249 10.73 -0.35 -12.64
N ASN A 250 11.76 -0.10 -13.44
CA ASN A 250 11.86 -0.69 -14.77
C ASN A 250 11.90 -2.23 -14.65
N PRO A 251 10.95 -2.98 -15.25
CA PRO A 251 10.88 -4.43 -15.12
C PRO A 251 12.14 -5.16 -15.61
N PHE A 252 12.82 -4.68 -16.64
CA PHE A 252 14.04 -5.34 -17.15
C PHE A 252 15.22 -5.23 -16.17
N LEU A 253 15.33 -4.13 -15.41
CA LEU A 253 16.31 -4.02 -14.33
C LEU A 253 16.02 -5.00 -13.19
N VAL A 254 14.76 -5.26 -12.91
CA VAL A 254 14.36 -6.24 -11.89
C VAL A 254 14.61 -7.64 -12.39
N LEU A 255 14.26 -7.96 -13.65
CA LEU A 255 14.45 -9.27 -14.25
C LEU A 255 15.92 -9.66 -14.32
N ASP A 256 16.84 -8.73 -14.64
CA ASP A 256 18.26 -8.99 -14.58
C ASP A 256 18.75 -9.37 -13.17
N ARG A 257 18.13 -8.81 -12.13
CA ARG A 257 18.44 -9.09 -10.72
C ARG A 257 17.78 -10.36 -10.18
N THR A 258 16.72 -10.85 -10.82
CA THR A 258 16.04 -12.09 -10.44
C THR A 258 16.49 -13.28 -11.30
N GLY A 259 17.08 -13.00 -12.45
CA GLY A 259 17.37 -13.94 -13.53
C GLY A 259 16.23 -14.02 -14.53
N HIS A 260 16.54 -14.33 -15.79
CA HIS A 260 15.53 -14.36 -16.86
C HIS A 260 14.69 -15.62 -16.86
N MET A 261 15.24 -16.76 -16.45
CA MET A 261 14.54 -18.05 -16.51
C MET A 261 13.19 -18.06 -15.79
N PRO A 262 13.04 -17.50 -14.57
CA PRO A 262 11.72 -17.44 -13.95
C PRO A 262 10.69 -16.67 -14.78
N TYR A 263 11.11 -15.64 -15.51
CA TYR A 263 10.23 -14.86 -16.38
C TYR A 263 9.78 -15.67 -17.59
N THR A 264 10.70 -16.32 -18.29
CA THR A 264 10.39 -17.08 -19.51
C THR A 264 9.66 -18.39 -19.20
N GLU A 265 9.99 -19.08 -18.10
CA GLU A 265 9.24 -20.24 -17.61
C GLU A 265 7.80 -19.85 -17.24
N SER A 266 7.62 -18.75 -16.53
CA SER A 266 6.28 -18.23 -16.20
C SER A 266 5.51 -17.81 -17.44
N ALA A 267 6.13 -17.13 -18.41
CA ALA A 267 5.48 -16.76 -19.67
C ALA A 267 5.01 -17.98 -20.45
N ASN A 268 5.84 -19.03 -20.53
CA ASN A 268 5.50 -20.30 -21.17
C ASN A 268 4.32 -21.01 -20.48
N HIS A 269 4.27 -20.95 -19.16
CA HIS A 269 3.18 -21.52 -18.40
C HIS A 269 1.90 -20.70 -18.57
N LEU A 270 1.95 -19.39 -18.36
CA LEU A 270 0.81 -18.48 -18.48
C LEU A 270 0.22 -18.49 -19.90
N GLY A 271 1.08 -18.54 -20.92
CA GLY A 271 0.66 -18.67 -22.29
C GLY A 271 -0.22 -19.90 -22.57
N LYS A 272 -0.01 -20.98 -21.84
CA LYS A 272 -0.82 -22.22 -21.92
C LYS A 272 -2.02 -22.18 -20.97
N ALA A 273 -1.80 -21.78 -19.73
CA ALA A 273 -2.74 -21.95 -18.63
C ALA A 273 -3.81 -20.85 -18.52
N LEU A 274 -3.50 -19.62 -18.93
CA LEU A 274 -4.47 -18.53 -18.89
C LEU A 274 -5.69 -18.84 -19.78
N PRO A 275 -6.90 -18.56 -19.31
CA PRO A 275 -8.12 -18.69 -20.10
C PRO A 275 -8.06 -17.84 -21.37
N ALA A 276 -8.73 -18.28 -22.44
CA ALA A 276 -8.75 -17.57 -23.73
C ALA A 276 -9.25 -16.13 -23.63
N ASN A 277 -10.07 -15.85 -22.62
CA ASN A 277 -10.62 -14.52 -22.34
C ASN A 277 -9.85 -13.73 -21.25
N ASP A 278 -8.68 -14.21 -20.83
CA ASP A 278 -7.79 -13.44 -19.96
C ASP A 278 -7.19 -12.28 -20.75
N ARG A 279 -7.23 -11.07 -20.19
CA ARG A 279 -6.71 -9.87 -20.86
C ARG A 279 -5.24 -10.02 -21.25
N LEU A 280 -4.46 -10.70 -20.42
CA LEU A 280 -3.05 -10.87 -20.64
C LEU A 280 -2.72 -12.01 -21.59
N LYS A 281 -3.71 -12.84 -21.96
CA LYS A 281 -3.49 -14.03 -22.80
C LYS A 281 -2.80 -13.68 -24.12
N SER A 282 -3.21 -12.58 -24.76
CA SER A 282 -2.63 -12.11 -26.02
C SER A 282 -1.15 -11.74 -25.91
N LEU A 283 -0.69 -11.32 -24.74
CA LEU A 283 0.73 -11.00 -24.50
C LEU A 283 1.63 -12.24 -24.53
N TYR A 284 1.06 -13.42 -24.28
CA TYR A 284 1.80 -14.69 -24.17
C TYR A 284 1.56 -15.64 -25.34
N ASN A 285 0.75 -15.28 -26.30
CA ASN A 285 0.38 -16.13 -27.43
C ASN A 285 0.60 -15.45 -28.79
N GLN A 286 1.63 -14.64 -28.90
CA GLN A 286 2.00 -14.07 -30.18
C GLN A 286 2.88 -15.10 -30.92
N ASP A 287 2.41 -15.58 -32.04
CA ASP A 287 3.02 -16.64 -32.85
C ASP A 287 3.16 -18.00 -32.10
N THR A 288 4.30 -18.65 -32.24
CA THR A 288 4.59 -19.93 -31.61
C THR A 288 5.29 -19.81 -30.26
N LYS A 289 5.60 -18.58 -29.80
CA LYS A 289 6.37 -18.32 -28.58
C LYS A 289 5.60 -17.39 -27.64
N HIS A 290 5.85 -17.58 -26.37
CA HIS A 290 5.19 -16.82 -25.31
C HIS A 290 5.97 -15.56 -24.91
N TYR A 291 7.11 -15.30 -25.56
CA TYR A 291 7.94 -14.12 -25.40
C TYR A 291 8.78 -13.89 -26.66
N PRO A 292 9.29 -12.65 -26.89
CA PRO A 292 10.06 -12.35 -28.11
C PRO A 292 11.35 -13.16 -28.25
N VAL A 293 11.69 -13.48 -29.50
CA VAL A 293 12.87 -14.30 -29.86
C VAL A 293 14.17 -13.70 -29.34
N TRP A 294 14.29 -12.39 -29.29
CA TRP A 294 15.52 -11.75 -28.80
C TRP A 294 15.82 -12.04 -27.31
N ILE A 295 14.79 -12.31 -26.50
CA ILE A 295 14.94 -12.75 -25.10
C ILE A 295 15.47 -14.19 -25.07
N GLU A 296 14.95 -15.05 -25.94
CA GLU A 296 15.45 -16.42 -26.07
C GLU A 296 16.91 -16.47 -26.53
N ASP A 297 17.31 -15.55 -27.43
CA ASP A 297 18.69 -15.45 -27.91
C ASP A 297 19.65 -15.04 -26.75
N LEU A 298 19.21 -14.14 -25.86
CA LEU A 298 19.95 -13.80 -24.65
C LEU A 298 20.14 -15.02 -23.73
N GLU A 299 19.07 -15.76 -23.45
CA GLU A 299 19.14 -16.96 -22.59
C GLU A 299 20.04 -18.05 -23.19
N LYS A 300 19.89 -18.36 -24.48
CA LYS A 300 20.73 -19.33 -25.18
C LYS A 300 22.22 -18.97 -25.18
N SER A 301 22.50 -17.66 -25.13
CA SER A 301 23.88 -17.17 -25.04
C SER A 301 24.44 -17.11 -23.61
N GLY A 302 23.67 -17.56 -22.60
CA GLY A 302 24.02 -17.51 -21.18
C GLY A 302 23.93 -16.12 -20.55
N ARG A 303 23.34 -15.16 -21.22
CA ARG A 303 23.16 -13.78 -20.74
C ARG A 303 21.85 -13.68 -19.95
N ILE A 304 21.87 -14.12 -18.71
CA ILE A 304 20.68 -14.31 -17.86
C ILE A 304 20.62 -13.34 -16.66
N GLY A 305 21.28 -12.21 -16.75
CA GLY A 305 21.33 -11.18 -15.72
C GLY A 305 22.61 -11.21 -14.89
N ILE A 306 22.56 -10.67 -13.67
CA ILE A 306 23.75 -10.50 -12.81
C ILE A 306 24.36 -11.80 -12.28
N TYR A 307 23.75 -12.94 -12.50
CA TYR A 307 24.16 -14.23 -11.95
C TYR A 307 25.16 -15.01 -12.84
N ASN A 308 25.42 -14.56 -14.06
CA ASN A 308 26.51 -15.09 -14.86
C ASN A 308 27.84 -14.35 -14.56
N GLU A 309 28.97 -14.96 -14.90
CA GLU A 309 30.30 -14.39 -14.62
C GLU A 309 30.51 -13.03 -15.28
N ALA A 310 29.95 -12.83 -16.45
CA ALA A 310 30.05 -11.58 -17.21
C ALA A 310 29.08 -10.48 -16.71
N LYS A 311 28.15 -10.82 -15.80
CA LYS A 311 27.06 -9.96 -15.31
C LYS A 311 26.29 -9.32 -16.48
N GLU A 312 25.89 -10.14 -17.44
CA GLU A 312 25.20 -9.75 -18.66
C GLU A 312 23.77 -10.31 -18.68
N GLY A 313 22.82 -9.46 -19.02
CA GLY A 313 21.42 -9.73 -19.22
C GLY A 313 20.84 -8.74 -20.23
N PHE A 314 19.70 -8.14 -19.91
CA PHE A 314 19.19 -6.97 -20.65
C PHE A 314 20.17 -5.82 -20.59
N PHE A 315 20.87 -5.73 -19.48
CA PHE A 315 21.96 -4.80 -19.26
C PHE A 315 23.26 -5.53 -18.98
N LYS A 316 24.36 -4.88 -19.28
CA LYS A 316 25.67 -5.24 -18.74
C LYS A 316 25.89 -4.47 -17.45
N TRP A 317 26.28 -5.17 -16.39
CA TRP A 317 26.38 -4.61 -15.05
C TRP A 317 27.82 -4.55 -14.59
N ASP A 318 28.16 -3.52 -13.81
CA ASP A 318 29.43 -3.40 -13.13
C ASP A 318 29.25 -2.98 -11.68
N GLY A 319 30.23 -3.31 -10.84
CA GLY A 319 30.22 -2.98 -9.42
C GLY A 319 30.27 -4.18 -8.48
N ALA A 320 30.43 -3.88 -7.19
CA ALA A 320 30.44 -4.88 -6.14
C ALA A 320 29.04 -5.48 -5.93
N VAL A 321 28.99 -6.71 -5.38
CA VAL A 321 27.75 -7.42 -5.06
C VAL A 321 26.78 -6.50 -4.28
N ASN A 322 25.52 -6.45 -4.71
CA ASN A 322 24.45 -5.59 -4.21
C ASN A 322 24.66 -4.07 -4.43
N ARG A 323 25.65 -3.67 -5.22
CA ARG A 323 25.90 -2.28 -5.63
C ARG A 323 26.13 -2.15 -7.12
N GLU A 324 25.77 -3.19 -7.88
CA GLU A 324 25.91 -3.21 -9.33
C GLU A 324 25.07 -2.12 -9.98
N LYS A 325 25.61 -1.50 -11.01
CA LYS A 325 24.95 -0.51 -11.86
C LYS A 325 24.97 -0.97 -13.31
N PRO A 326 23.90 -0.73 -14.08
CA PRO A 326 23.92 -0.98 -15.52
C PRO A 326 24.87 0.01 -16.19
N ILE A 327 25.77 -0.51 -17.04
CA ILE A 327 26.76 0.30 -17.76
C ILE A 327 26.55 0.29 -19.27
N LYS A 328 25.92 -0.76 -19.80
CA LYS A 328 25.53 -0.90 -21.20
C LYS A 328 24.18 -1.61 -21.30
N VAL A 329 23.51 -1.46 -22.42
CA VAL A 329 22.24 -2.13 -22.72
C VAL A 329 22.41 -3.04 -23.92
N TYR A 330 21.76 -4.21 -23.88
CA TYR A 330 21.73 -5.14 -25.02
C TYR A 330 20.87 -4.54 -26.13
N ASP A 331 21.40 -4.56 -27.35
CA ASP A 331 20.66 -4.14 -28.53
C ASP A 331 20.22 -5.39 -29.32
N PRO A 332 18.91 -5.66 -29.42
CA PRO A 332 18.39 -6.84 -30.09
C PRO A 332 18.69 -6.89 -31.59
N GLU A 333 18.79 -5.74 -32.26
CA GLU A 333 19.04 -5.66 -33.71
C GLU A 333 20.50 -6.04 -34.02
N THR A 334 21.43 -5.46 -33.30
CA THR A 334 22.87 -5.72 -33.52
C THR A 334 23.38 -6.91 -32.71
N LYS A 335 22.64 -7.41 -31.74
CA LYS A 335 23.01 -8.47 -30.78
C LYS A 335 24.28 -8.13 -29.95
N GLN A 336 24.57 -6.86 -29.78
CA GLN A 336 25.72 -6.33 -29.04
C GLN A 336 25.29 -5.47 -27.87
N TYR A 337 26.18 -5.21 -26.91
CA TYR A 337 25.96 -4.22 -25.86
C TYR A 337 26.41 -2.84 -26.33
N VAL A 338 25.46 -1.92 -26.34
CA VAL A 338 25.66 -0.51 -26.70
C VAL A 338 25.65 0.38 -25.46
N ASP A 339 26.18 1.57 -25.58
CA ASP A 339 26.17 2.55 -24.48
C ASP A 339 24.75 3.00 -24.18
N ILE A 340 24.42 3.10 -22.89
CA ILE A 340 23.13 3.60 -22.43
C ILE A 340 23.07 5.10 -22.72
N LYS A 341 22.11 5.52 -23.52
CA LYS A 341 21.79 6.93 -23.71
C LYS A 341 20.63 7.28 -22.80
N GLU A 342 20.84 8.22 -21.90
CA GLU A 342 19.76 8.73 -21.06
C GLU A 342 18.68 9.34 -21.95
N PRO A 343 17.39 9.02 -21.69
CA PRO A 343 16.30 9.63 -22.44
C PRO A 343 16.31 11.14 -22.26
N ASP A 344 16.04 11.89 -23.34
CA ASP A 344 15.71 13.32 -23.17
C ASP A 344 14.33 13.41 -22.51
N TYR A 345 14.34 13.62 -21.22
CA TYR A 345 13.09 13.71 -20.45
C TYR A 345 12.24 14.94 -20.86
N ASN A 346 12.80 15.94 -21.51
CA ASN A 346 12.02 17.08 -22.02
C ASN A 346 11.27 16.69 -23.29
N GLU A 347 11.87 15.87 -24.13
CA GLU A 347 11.22 15.34 -25.32
C GLU A 347 10.22 14.23 -24.97
N PHE A 348 10.55 13.40 -23.98
CA PHE A 348 9.71 12.29 -23.54
C PHE A 348 8.49 12.75 -22.72
N TRP A 349 8.70 13.68 -21.78
CA TRP A 349 7.67 14.23 -20.91
C TRP A 349 7.59 15.73 -21.10
N SER A 350 6.70 16.22 -21.97
CA SER A 350 6.45 17.66 -22.17
C SER A 350 5.71 18.32 -21.00
N ILE A 351 5.95 17.86 -19.79
CA ILE A 351 5.39 18.49 -18.58
C ILE A 351 6.14 19.81 -18.42
N SER A 352 5.45 20.89 -18.84
CA SER A 352 6.02 22.24 -18.90
C SER A 352 6.78 22.63 -17.64
N GLU A 353 7.97 22.88 -17.85
CA GLU A 353 8.81 24.04 -17.66
C GLU A 353 9.11 24.56 -16.27
N ALA A 354 8.27 24.66 -15.37
CA ALA A 354 8.53 25.61 -14.28
C ALA A 354 9.33 25.03 -13.11
N ASN A 355 9.85 23.82 -13.18
CA ASN A 355 10.35 23.24 -11.93
C ASN A 355 11.61 22.40 -12.08
N ALA A 356 12.57 22.71 -11.23
CA ALA A 356 13.76 21.93 -10.94
C ALA A 356 13.51 20.42 -10.88
N LEU A 357 14.49 19.63 -11.27
CA LEU A 357 14.46 18.17 -11.36
C LEU A 357 13.73 17.46 -10.20
N ASP A 358 13.95 17.87 -8.96
CA ASP A 358 13.32 17.30 -7.77
C ASP A 358 11.80 17.53 -7.69
N ARG A 359 11.34 18.73 -8.09
CA ARG A 359 9.90 19.06 -8.12
C ARG A 359 9.22 18.36 -9.28
N ARG A 360 9.87 18.31 -10.42
CA ARG A 360 9.40 17.61 -11.61
C ARG A 360 9.23 16.13 -11.33
N GLU A 361 10.22 15.49 -10.74
CA GLU A 361 10.15 14.07 -10.36
C GLU A 361 9.04 13.80 -9.34
N ALA A 362 8.91 14.66 -8.33
CA ALA A 362 7.83 14.55 -7.36
C ALA A 362 6.45 14.75 -7.99
N THR A 363 6.31 15.70 -8.89
CA THR A 363 5.05 16.00 -9.60
C THR A 363 4.68 14.88 -10.55
N ILE A 364 5.62 14.41 -11.36
CA ILE A 364 5.40 13.31 -12.32
C ILE A 364 4.95 12.03 -11.60
N LYS A 365 5.59 11.70 -10.49
CA LYS A 365 5.28 10.49 -9.71
C LYS A 365 4.08 10.65 -8.75
N SER A 366 3.39 11.78 -8.75
CA SER A 366 2.12 11.97 -8.04
C SER A 366 0.94 11.43 -8.84
N ILE A 367 -0.18 11.17 -8.19
CA ILE A 367 -1.40 10.78 -8.92
C ILE A 367 -1.83 11.86 -9.91
N LYS A 368 -1.72 13.14 -9.53
CA LYS A 368 -1.96 14.27 -10.44
C LYS A 368 -1.04 14.22 -11.64
N GLY A 369 0.25 13.98 -11.42
CA GLY A 369 1.25 13.85 -12.47
C GLY A 369 0.95 12.69 -13.42
N LEU A 370 0.59 11.52 -12.90
CA LEU A 370 0.19 10.37 -13.71
C LEU A 370 -1.03 10.67 -14.58
N ILE A 371 -2.01 11.41 -14.05
CA ILE A 371 -3.18 11.86 -14.82
C ILE A 371 -2.78 12.83 -15.92
N GLN A 372 -1.91 13.80 -15.63
CA GLN A 372 -1.41 14.75 -16.61
C GLN A 372 -0.64 14.04 -17.75
N ILE A 373 0.20 13.06 -17.40
CA ILE A 373 0.89 12.24 -18.38
C ILE A 373 -0.11 11.47 -19.25
N ALA A 374 -1.11 10.82 -18.64
CA ALA A 374 -2.11 10.06 -19.38
C ALA A 374 -2.92 10.92 -20.37
N LEU A 375 -3.03 12.22 -20.12
CA LEU A 375 -3.71 13.20 -21.00
C LEU A 375 -2.82 13.78 -22.09
N SER A 376 -1.49 13.75 -21.88
CA SER A 376 -0.53 14.32 -22.82
C SER A 376 -0.51 13.56 -24.16
N ASP A 377 -0.27 14.27 -25.25
CA ASP A 377 -0.11 13.70 -26.60
C ASP A 377 1.38 13.51 -26.99
N ASP A 378 2.30 13.76 -26.04
CA ASP A 378 3.72 13.47 -26.20
C ASP A 378 4.02 11.95 -26.20
N LYS A 379 5.30 11.60 -26.39
CA LYS A 379 5.77 10.21 -26.38
C LYS A 379 5.43 9.53 -25.06
N GLY A 380 5.62 10.22 -23.93
CA GLY A 380 5.34 9.71 -22.60
C GLY A 380 3.84 9.40 -22.38
N GLY A 381 2.95 10.30 -22.78
CA GLY A 381 1.52 10.11 -22.68
C GLY A 381 1.00 8.94 -23.52
N LYS A 382 1.47 8.83 -24.77
CA LYS A 382 1.16 7.71 -25.65
C LYS A 382 1.67 6.38 -25.06
N THR A 383 2.91 6.37 -24.56
CA THR A 383 3.52 5.20 -23.93
C THR A 383 2.77 4.82 -22.64
N PHE A 384 2.35 5.80 -21.83
CA PHE A 384 1.52 5.54 -20.65
C PHE A 384 0.19 4.87 -21.03
N ARG A 385 -0.51 5.42 -22.01
CA ARG A 385 -1.79 4.85 -22.47
C ARG A 385 -1.59 3.45 -23.04
N ARG A 386 -0.49 3.20 -23.77
CA ARG A 386 -0.20 1.89 -24.38
C ARG A 386 0.10 0.80 -23.33
N TYR A 387 0.83 1.12 -22.27
CA TYR A 387 1.34 0.11 -21.34
C TYR A 387 0.68 0.13 -19.96
N VAL A 388 0.36 1.28 -19.42
CA VAL A 388 -0.16 1.38 -18.05
C VAL A 388 -1.68 1.18 -17.99
N ILE A 389 -2.43 1.71 -18.95
CA ILE A 389 -3.89 1.53 -18.99
C ILE A 389 -4.28 0.05 -19.00
N PRO A 390 -3.71 -0.84 -19.83
CA PRO A 390 -4.02 -2.27 -19.76
C PRO A 390 -3.76 -2.92 -18.42
N ILE A 391 -2.71 -2.52 -17.70
CA ILE A 391 -2.41 -3.02 -16.35
C ILE A 391 -3.48 -2.57 -15.35
N MET A 392 -3.96 -1.32 -15.45
CA MET A 392 -5.08 -0.84 -14.65
C MET A 392 -6.37 -1.63 -14.94
N LEU A 393 -6.64 -1.91 -16.21
CA LEU A 393 -7.80 -2.71 -16.62
C LEU A 393 -7.70 -4.15 -16.10
N TYR A 394 -6.51 -4.73 -16.13
CA TYR A 394 -6.29 -6.07 -15.58
C TYR A 394 -6.59 -6.13 -14.06
N ALA A 395 -6.19 -5.13 -13.30
CA ALA A 395 -6.56 -5.05 -11.89
C ALA A 395 -8.09 -4.99 -11.69
N LEU A 396 -8.80 -4.29 -12.56
CA LEU A 396 -10.28 -4.27 -12.54
C LEU A 396 -10.87 -5.65 -12.91
N ASP A 397 -10.25 -6.39 -13.84
CA ASP A 397 -10.65 -7.76 -14.15
C ASP A 397 -10.50 -8.67 -12.92
N LEU A 398 -9.38 -8.59 -12.20
CA LEU A 398 -9.15 -9.38 -10.99
C LEU A 398 -10.21 -9.12 -9.89
N ILE A 399 -10.65 -7.86 -9.75
CA ILE A 399 -11.75 -7.49 -8.83
C ILE A 399 -13.07 -8.06 -9.34
N GLN A 400 -13.36 -7.87 -10.61
CA GLN A 400 -14.60 -8.31 -11.26
C GLN A 400 -14.78 -9.82 -11.15
N ASP A 401 -13.70 -10.59 -11.35
CA ASP A 401 -13.67 -12.04 -11.34
C ASP A 401 -13.50 -12.62 -9.92
N ASN A 402 -13.43 -11.77 -8.92
CA ASN A 402 -13.32 -12.15 -7.50
C ASN A 402 -12.07 -12.98 -7.16
N TYR A 403 -10.96 -12.71 -7.83
CA TYR A 403 -9.67 -13.31 -7.49
C TYR A 403 -9.03 -12.70 -6.25
N GLY A 404 -9.28 -11.42 -6.02
CA GLY A 404 -8.89 -10.72 -4.82
C GLY A 404 -9.84 -9.56 -4.53
N THR A 405 -9.82 -9.09 -3.30
CA THR A 405 -10.50 -7.85 -2.92
C THR A 405 -9.71 -6.64 -3.45
N VAL A 406 -10.35 -5.47 -3.49
CA VAL A 406 -9.67 -4.20 -3.80
C VAL A 406 -8.47 -3.98 -2.87
N ALA A 407 -8.61 -4.33 -1.59
CA ALA A 407 -7.52 -4.23 -0.62
C ALA A 407 -6.38 -5.19 -0.93
N ASP A 408 -6.67 -6.45 -1.30
CA ASP A 408 -5.65 -7.45 -1.63
C ASP A 408 -4.83 -7.00 -2.84
N ILE A 409 -5.49 -6.54 -3.91
CA ILE A 409 -4.82 -6.05 -5.12
C ILE A 409 -3.98 -4.81 -4.82
N ASN A 410 -4.51 -3.89 -4.02
CA ASN A 410 -3.78 -2.69 -3.64
C ASN A 410 -2.54 -3.01 -2.81
N VAL A 411 -2.66 -3.90 -1.82
CA VAL A 411 -1.54 -4.35 -0.98
C VAL A 411 -0.53 -5.15 -1.79
N SER A 412 -0.97 -6.06 -2.66
CA SER A 412 -0.07 -6.88 -3.49
C SER A 412 0.83 -6.01 -4.37
N THR A 413 0.29 -4.98 -5.01
CA THR A 413 1.09 -4.07 -5.83
C THR A 413 1.95 -3.13 -5.00
N LYS A 414 1.42 -2.58 -3.90
CA LYS A 414 2.13 -1.61 -3.05
C LYS A 414 3.26 -2.26 -2.24
N VAL A 415 3.03 -3.42 -1.65
CA VAL A 415 4.00 -4.12 -0.79
C VAL A 415 4.88 -5.06 -1.61
N GLY A 416 4.29 -5.90 -2.46
CA GLY A 416 5.00 -6.91 -3.24
C GLY A 416 5.84 -6.31 -4.35
N LEU A 417 5.22 -5.52 -5.21
CA LEU A 417 5.86 -4.88 -6.35
C LEU A 417 6.47 -3.51 -6.03
N ARG A 418 6.37 -3.07 -4.78
CA ARG A 418 6.90 -1.79 -4.30
C ARG A 418 6.40 -0.58 -5.10
N PHE A 419 5.16 -0.64 -5.57
CA PHE A 419 4.54 0.52 -6.15
C PHE A 419 4.45 1.63 -5.12
N LYS A 420 4.65 2.85 -5.56
CA LYS A 420 4.53 4.01 -4.69
C LYS A 420 3.10 4.20 -4.18
N TYR A 421 2.15 4.08 -5.08
CA TYR A 421 0.73 3.95 -4.81
C TYR A 421 0.30 2.54 -5.16
N GLY A 422 -0.60 1.95 -4.40
CA GLY A 422 -1.22 0.71 -4.84
C GLY A 422 -1.98 0.92 -6.16
N LEU A 423 -2.09 -0.11 -6.96
CA LEU A 423 -2.70 0.03 -8.28
C LEU A 423 -4.15 0.49 -8.20
N CYS A 424 -4.90 0.08 -7.16
CA CYS A 424 -6.25 0.57 -6.92
C CYS A 424 -6.29 2.04 -6.49
N GLU A 425 -5.27 2.54 -5.76
CA GLU A 425 -5.15 3.97 -5.45
C GLU A 425 -4.94 4.79 -6.72
N ILE A 426 -4.15 4.28 -7.66
CA ILE A 426 -3.95 4.94 -8.96
C ILE A 426 -5.26 4.97 -9.75
N ILE A 427 -5.93 3.83 -9.86
CA ILE A 427 -7.23 3.74 -10.55
C ILE A 427 -8.23 4.71 -9.92
N ASP A 428 -8.30 4.77 -8.60
CA ASP A 428 -9.19 5.68 -7.89
C ASP A 428 -8.86 7.15 -8.14
N GLY A 429 -7.57 7.49 -8.25
CA GLY A 429 -7.17 8.82 -8.68
C GLY A 429 -7.75 9.19 -10.05
N PHE A 430 -7.69 8.27 -11.00
CA PHE A 430 -8.26 8.46 -12.34
C PHE A 430 -9.79 8.52 -12.30
N LEU A 431 -10.44 7.62 -11.56
CA LEU A 431 -11.90 7.62 -11.43
C LEU A 431 -12.42 8.86 -10.72
N ASN A 432 -11.71 9.37 -9.72
CA ASN A 432 -12.07 10.61 -9.03
C ASN A 432 -11.90 11.84 -9.93
N TYR A 433 -10.87 11.84 -10.76
CA TYR A 433 -10.60 12.97 -11.67
C TYR A 433 -11.57 12.98 -12.86
N PHE A 434 -11.72 11.87 -13.55
CA PHE A 434 -12.49 11.77 -14.79
C PHE A 434 -13.96 11.42 -14.58
N GLY A 435 -14.33 10.82 -13.44
CA GLY A 435 -15.54 10.03 -13.32
C GLY A 435 -15.45 8.72 -14.11
N ILE A 436 -16.43 7.87 -13.95
CA ILE A 436 -16.45 6.55 -14.63
C ILE A 436 -16.52 6.72 -16.16
N ASP A 437 -17.40 7.59 -16.66
CA ASP A 437 -17.57 7.79 -18.10
C ASP A 437 -16.34 8.42 -18.75
N GLY A 438 -15.69 9.37 -18.05
CA GLY A 438 -14.44 9.98 -18.52
C GLY A 438 -13.27 9.01 -18.53
N PHE A 439 -13.18 8.11 -17.54
CA PHE A 439 -12.19 7.04 -17.53
C PHE A 439 -12.39 6.07 -18.70
N ILE A 440 -13.64 5.68 -18.97
CA ILE A 440 -13.97 4.84 -20.13
C ILE A 440 -13.59 5.55 -21.44
N SER A 441 -13.80 6.86 -21.52
CA SER A 441 -13.39 7.65 -22.69
C SER A 441 -11.88 7.67 -22.89
N LEU A 442 -11.09 7.76 -21.80
CA LEU A 442 -9.65 7.63 -21.84
C LEU A 442 -9.20 6.25 -22.33
N VAL A 443 -9.84 5.18 -21.86
CA VAL A 443 -9.57 3.81 -22.34
C VAL A 443 -9.87 3.67 -23.82
N LYS A 444 -10.99 4.23 -24.31
CA LYS A 444 -11.33 4.22 -25.74
C LYS A 444 -10.29 5.00 -26.57
N LYS A 445 -9.81 6.16 -26.09
CA LYS A 445 -8.72 6.88 -26.74
C LYS A 445 -7.48 5.99 -26.83
N ALA A 446 -7.09 5.33 -25.74
CA ALA A 446 -5.96 4.41 -25.73
C ALA A 446 -6.13 3.25 -26.72
N ALA A 447 -7.33 2.67 -26.82
CA ALA A 447 -7.64 1.62 -27.77
C ALA A 447 -7.47 2.08 -29.25
N ILE A 448 -8.00 3.26 -29.58
CA ILE A 448 -7.88 3.85 -30.93
C ILE A 448 -6.41 4.09 -31.30
N GLU A 449 -5.60 4.54 -30.34
CA GLU A 449 -4.17 4.77 -30.54
C GLU A 449 -3.35 3.49 -30.68
N ASN A 450 -3.91 2.33 -30.30
CA ASN A 450 -3.22 1.03 -30.27
C ASN A 450 -4.06 -0.07 -30.94
N PRO A 451 -4.35 0.05 -32.26
CA PRO A 451 -5.21 -0.88 -32.97
C PRO A 451 -4.61 -2.29 -33.09
N ASP A 452 -3.29 -2.41 -32.93
CA ASP A 452 -2.54 -3.68 -32.92
C ASP A 452 -2.73 -4.49 -31.62
N ARG A 453 -3.40 -3.92 -30.60
CA ARG A 453 -3.60 -4.52 -29.27
C ARG A 453 -4.98 -4.23 -28.67
N MET A 454 -5.99 -4.23 -29.53
CA MET A 454 -7.37 -3.89 -29.12
C MET A 454 -7.90 -4.75 -27.96
N GLU A 455 -7.50 -6.01 -27.90
CA GLU A 455 -7.92 -6.95 -26.84
C GLU A 455 -7.46 -6.52 -25.43
N LEU A 456 -6.32 -5.83 -25.33
CA LEU A 456 -5.83 -5.29 -24.04
C LEU A 456 -6.70 -4.13 -23.52
N PHE A 457 -7.49 -3.52 -24.38
CA PHE A 457 -8.37 -2.38 -24.06
C PHE A 457 -9.84 -2.75 -24.05
N ASP A 458 -10.17 -4.04 -24.25
CA ASP A 458 -11.57 -4.49 -24.22
C ASP A 458 -12.20 -4.18 -22.86
N THR A 459 -13.31 -3.48 -22.90
CA THR A 459 -14.08 -3.11 -21.71
C THR A 459 -15.43 -3.84 -21.65
N ASP A 460 -15.90 -4.36 -22.78
CA ASP A 460 -17.24 -4.91 -22.95
C ASP A 460 -17.30 -6.41 -22.69
N GLY A 461 -16.15 -7.07 -22.64
CA GLY A 461 -16.04 -8.53 -22.51
C GLY A 461 -16.51 -9.28 -23.77
N LYS A 462 -16.52 -8.61 -24.94
CA LYS A 462 -16.94 -9.21 -26.20
C LYS A 462 -15.95 -10.24 -26.74
N ALA A 463 -14.71 -10.15 -26.28
CA ALA A 463 -13.65 -11.07 -26.68
C ALA A 463 -13.74 -12.46 -26.01
N GLY A 464 -14.70 -12.69 -25.09
CA GLY A 464 -14.81 -13.95 -24.38
C GLY A 464 -15.98 -14.03 -23.39
N PRO A 465 -16.08 -15.11 -22.63
CA PRO A 465 -17.19 -15.35 -21.69
C PRO A 465 -17.14 -14.47 -20.43
N ARG A 466 -16.12 -13.64 -20.26
CA ARG A 466 -16.03 -12.71 -19.12
C ARG A 466 -17.02 -11.56 -19.26
N LYS A 467 -17.58 -11.18 -18.12
CA LYS A 467 -18.27 -9.91 -18.02
C LYS A 467 -17.21 -8.82 -18.06
N GLY A 468 -17.22 -7.97 -19.04
CA GLY A 468 -16.25 -6.89 -19.15
C GLY A 468 -16.26 -5.97 -17.93
N ILE A 469 -15.18 -5.24 -17.69
CA ILE A 469 -15.02 -4.32 -16.55
C ILE A 469 -16.12 -3.26 -16.48
N LEU A 470 -16.81 -2.97 -17.59
CA LEU A 470 -17.98 -2.08 -17.60
C LEU A 470 -19.06 -2.56 -16.62
N ASN A 471 -19.22 -3.88 -16.44
CA ASN A 471 -20.17 -4.41 -15.48
C ASN A 471 -19.82 -3.98 -14.04
N LEU A 472 -18.53 -4.01 -13.67
CA LEU A 472 -18.05 -3.51 -12.39
C LEU A 472 -18.30 -2.00 -12.26
N LEU A 473 -17.82 -1.23 -13.23
CA LEU A 473 -17.89 0.23 -13.20
C LEU A 473 -19.34 0.74 -13.22
N TYR A 474 -20.20 0.16 -14.03
CA TYR A 474 -21.63 0.54 -14.03
C TYR A 474 -22.37 0.06 -12.77
N THR A 475 -21.98 -1.07 -12.19
CA THR A 475 -22.52 -1.49 -10.89
C THR A 475 -22.12 -0.49 -9.80
N MET A 476 -20.89 -0.02 -9.80
CA MET A 476 -20.42 1.04 -8.93
C MET A 476 -21.24 2.32 -9.15
N LYS A 477 -21.36 2.77 -10.42
CA LYS A 477 -22.15 3.95 -10.78
C LYS A 477 -23.61 3.86 -10.31
N LYS A 478 -24.26 2.70 -10.52
CA LYS A 478 -25.62 2.45 -10.08
C LYS A 478 -25.77 2.53 -8.55
N LYS A 479 -24.73 2.13 -7.81
CA LYS A 479 -24.69 2.23 -6.35
C LYS A 479 -24.28 3.63 -5.86
N GLY A 480 -23.98 4.53 -6.77
CA GLY A 480 -23.53 5.88 -6.44
C GLY A 480 -22.06 5.98 -6.04
N TRP A 481 -21.22 5.05 -6.47
CA TRP A 481 -19.82 4.95 -6.16
C TRP A 481 -18.96 5.35 -7.35
N THR A 482 -17.96 6.19 -7.15
CA THR A 482 -17.05 6.62 -8.21
C THR A 482 -15.68 5.97 -8.12
N ASN A 483 -15.39 5.24 -7.06
CA ASN A 483 -14.08 4.60 -6.89
C ASN A 483 -14.16 3.27 -6.11
N LEU A 484 -13.03 2.59 -6.05
CA LEU A 484 -12.91 1.21 -5.56
C LEU A 484 -12.69 1.13 -4.04
N LEU A 485 -11.76 1.96 -3.53
CA LEU A 485 -11.15 1.75 -2.20
C LEU A 485 -12.05 1.99 -1.02
N GLY A 486 -13.14 2.50 -1.12
CA GLY A 486 -13.96 2.71 0.04
C GLY A 486 -15.25 1.95 0.01
N TYR A 487 -15.47 1.09 -0.98
CA TYR A 487 -16.85 0.67 -1.17
C TYR A 487 -17.77 1.85 -0.93
N GLY A 488 -17.30 2.99 -1.45
CA GLY A 488 -17.97 4.23 -1.28
C GLY A 488 -17.64 5.00 -0.04
N ARG A 489 -16.52 4.90 0.51
CA ARG A 489 -16.35 5.56 1.78
C ARG A 489 -15.35 6.68 1.72
N ILE A 490 -14.09 6.41 1.52
CA ILE A 490 -13.08 7.46 1.62
C ILE A 490 -12.90 8.25 0.35
N TYR A 491 -12.73 7.52 -0.75
CA TYR A 491 -12.51 8.13 -2.05
C TYR A 491 -13.78 8.19 -2.91
N ALA A 492 -14.83 7.51 -2.45
CA ALA A 492 -16.07 7.40 -3.19
C ALA A 492 -16.93 8.64 -2.99
N THR A 493 -16.67 9.65 -3.78
CA THR A 493 -17.53 10.81 -3.89
C THR A 493 -18.34 10.73 -5.19
N PRO A 494 -19.51 10.07 -5.18
CA PRO A 494 -20.32 9.93 -6.39
C PRO A 494 -20.62 11.28 -6.99
N VAL A 495 -20.30 11.48 -8.25
CA VAL A 495 -20.52 12.76 -8.96
C VAL A 495 -21.97 13.19 -8.86
N SER A 496 -22.92 12.25 -8.97
CA SER A 496 -24.36 12.50 -8.84
C SER A 496 -24.80 12.94 -7.45
N GLN A 497 -23.96 12.75 -6.42
CA GLN A 497 -24.26 13.10 -5.04
C GLN A 497 -23.44 14.29 -4.52
N ARG A 498 -22.62 14.91 -5.35
CA ARG A 498 -21.87 16.11 -4.97
C ARG A 498 -22.80 17.26 -4.69
N ASN A 499 -22.45 18.03 -3.67
CA ASN A 499 -23.29 19.11 -3.15
C ASN A 499 -23.07 20.45 -3.86
N PHE A 500 -22.26 20.51 -4.90
CA PHE A 500 -21.97 21.75 -5.63
C PHE A 500 -22.26 21.59 -7.13
N LYS A 501 -22.65 22.71 -7.73
CA LYS A 501 -22.97 22.79 -9.16
C LYS A 501 -21.72 23.17 -9.95
N THR A 502 -20.72 22.32 -9.98
CA THR A 502 -19.56 22.54 -10.84
C THR A 502 -19.29 21.25 -11.61
N ASP A 503 -18.80 21.37 -12.81
CA ASP A 503 -18.28 20.25 -13.60
C ASP A 503 -16.94 19.78 -13.04
N SER A 504 -16.45 20.40 -11.94
CA SER A 504 -15.19 20.08 -11.33
C SER A 504 -15.28 18.79 -10.52
N MET A 505 -14.33 17.93 -10.75
CA MET A 505 -14.01 16.77 -9.94
C MET A 505 -13.38 17.20 -8.61
N ASP A 506 -12.92 16.22 -7.81
CA ASP A 506 -12.14 16.48 -6.62
C ASP A 506 -10.94 17.38 -6.93
N ILE A 507 -10.55 18.22 -5.95
CA ILE A 507 -9.47 19.18 -6.18
C ILE A 507 -8.13 18.51 -5.91
N TYR A 508 -7.25 18.56 -6.90
CA TYR A 508 -5.87 18.08 -6.82
C TYR A 508 -4.94 19.29 -6.72
N TYR A 509 -4.46 19.54 -5.50
CA TYR A 509 -3.37 20.49 -5.26
C TYR A 509 -2.01 19.81 -5.52
N ASN A 510 -0.93 20.56 -5.37
CA ASN A 510 0.41 19.99 -5.52
C ASN A 510 0.78 19.02 -4.37
N ASP A 511 0.37 19.35 -3.13
CA ASP A 511 0.71 18.58 -1.94
C ASP A 511 -0.50 17.95 -1.27
N LEU A 512 -1.72 18.31 -1.69
CA LEU A 512 -2.96 17.84 -1.10
C LEU A 512 -3.96 17.39 -2.18
N ARG A 513 -4.88 16.52 -1.76
CA ARG A 513 -6.14 16.26 -2.50
C ARG A 513 -7.32 16.57 -1.60
N TYR A 514 -8.30 17.25 -2.13
CA TYR A 514 -9.57 17.50 -1.47
C TYR A 514 -10.67 16.70 -2.14
N ILE A 515 -11.30 15.81 -1.38
CA ILE A 515 -12.42 15.00 -1.85
C ILE A 515 -13.70 15.56 -1.24
N PHE A 516 -14.63 15.92 -2.10
CA PHE A 516 -15.88 16.54 -1.69
C PHE A 516 -16.79 15.58 -0.93
N PRO A 517 -17.56 16.07 0.05
CA PRO A 517 -18.57 15.28 0.74
C PRO A 517 -19.71 14.88 -0.18
N THR A 518 -20.32 13.73 0.10
CA THR A 518 -21.59 13.34 -0.52
C THR A 518 -22.77 13.90 0.27
N LYS A 519 -23.92 14.03 -0.38
CA LYS A 519 -25.16 14.42 0.33
C LYS A 519 -25.51 13.47 1.47
N LYS A 520 -25.16 12.20 1.33
CA LYS A 520 -25.47 11.15 2.28
C LYS A 520 -24.52 11.15 3.47
N ASP A 521 -23.23 11.28 3.20
CA ASP A 521 -22.21 11.07 4.23
C ASP A 521 -21.76 12.40 4.87
N ARG A 522 -21.81 13.49 4.13
CA ARG A 522 -21.42 14.84 4.61
C ARG A 522 -20.00 14.90 5.20
N VAL A 523 -19.12 14.03 4.72
CA VAL A 523 -17.72 13.92 5.13
C VAL A 523 -16.85 14.28 3.96
N ALA A 524 -15.99 15.30 4.10
CA ALA A 524 -14.93 15.58 3.16
C ALA A 524 -13.67 14.80 3.56
N SER A 525 -12.81 14.53 2.61
CA SER A 525 -11.47 14.00 2.90
C SER A 525 -10.40 14.94 2.39
N ILE A 526 -9.40 15.22 3.24
CA ILE A 526 -8.20 15.97 2.88
C ILE A 526 -7.02 14.99 3.00
N ILE A 527 -6.37 14.74 1.88
CA ILE A 527 -5.29 13.78 1.77
C ILE A 527 -4.00 14.54 1.52
N PHE A 528 -3.03 14.42 2.43
CA PHE A 528 -1.66 14.86 2.18
C PHE A 528 -1.04 13.96 1.12
N ASP A 529 -0.70 14.50 -0.04
CA ASP A 529 -0.41 13.76 -1.26
C ASP A 529 0.93 14.10 -1.91
N ASN A 530 1.95 14.27 -1.10
CA ASN A 530 3.33 14.39 -1.53
C ASN A 530 4.24 13.36 -0.84
N PRO A 531 3.96 12.05 -1.01
CA PRO A 531 4.64 10.99 -0.26
C PRO A 531 6.13 10.84 -0.63
N LEU A 532 6.59 11.33 -1.80
CA LEU A 532 8.01 11.36 -2.15
C LEU A 532 8.81 12.24 -1.19
N ARG A 533 8.17 13.27 -0.67
CA ARG A 533 8.75 14.16 0.34
C ARG A 533 8.30 13.83 1.75
N GLY A 534 7.62 12.71 1.95
CA GLY A 534 7.10 12.31 3.25
C GLY A 534 5.93 13.17 3.74
N ASN A 535 5.21 13.83 2.82
CA ASN A 535 4.09 14.73 3.14
C ASN A 535 4.50 15.83 4.15
N VAL A 536 5.65 16.46 3.92
CA VAL A 536 6.18 17.54 4.78
C VAL A 536 5.33 18.79 4.72
N TRP A 537 5.37 19.56 5.80
CA TRP A 537 4.73 20.87 5.91
C TRP A 537 5.63 21.95 5.33
N ASN A 538 5.09 22.74 4.43
CA ASN A 538 5.73 23.91 3.87
C ASN A 538 4.68 25.02 3.70
N LYS A 539 5.11 26.23 3.33
CA LYS A 539 4.20 27.36 3.12
C LYS A 539 3.06 26.99 2.16
N TYR A 540 3.38 26.32 1.06
CA TYR A 540 2.38 25.93 0.06
C TYR A 540 1.39 24.88 0.59
N THR A 541 1.86 23.97 1.43
CA THR A 541 0.98 22.99 2.08
C THR A 541 -0.02 23.69 3.00
N ILE A 542 0.43 24.70 3.75
CA ILE A 542 -0.45 25.53 4.63
C ILE A 542 -1.47 26.28 3.76
N ASP A 543 -1.04 26.97 2.71
CA ASP A 543 -1.92 27.75 1.82
C ASP A 543 -2.99 26.85 1.14
N GLN A 544 -2.58 25.64 0.71
CA GLN A 544 -3.47 24.66 0.11
C GLN A 544 -4.49 24.13 1.12
N LEU A 545 -4.03 23.83 2.34
CA LEU A 545 -4.88 23.37 3.43
C LEU A 545 -5.88 24.44 3.84
N ASP A 546 -5.44 25.68 3.95
CA ASP A 546 -6.29 26.83 4.22
C ASP A 546 -7.41 26.97 3.20
N HIS A 547 -7.06 26.91 1.90
CA HIS A 547 -8.06 26.96 0.84
C HIS A 547 -9.05 25.79 0.91
N ALA A 548 -8.59 24.55 1.18
CA ALA A 548 -9.44 23.37 1.33
C ALA A 548 -10.38 23.50 2.54
N ILE A 549 -9.88 24.05 3.64
CA ILE A 549 -10.69 24.33 4.84
C ILE A 549 -11.72 25.43 4.54
N GLY A 550 -11.33 26.49 3.83
CA GLY A 550 -12.26 27.54 3.39
C GLY A 550 -13.42 27.01 2.57
N ILE A 551 -13.17 26.09 1.65
CA ILE A 551 -14.23 25.38 0.92
C ILE A 551 -15.11 24.58 1.90
N SER A 552 -14.49 23.85 2.82
CA SER A 552 -15.21 23.04 3.82
C SER A 552 -16.12 23.88 4.70
N VAL A 553 -15.66 25.06 5.10
CA VAL A 553 -16.47 26.03 5.88
C VAL A 553 -17.71 26.44 5.12
N LYS A 554 -17.55 26.87 3.85
CA LYS A 554 -18.70 27.26 3.00
C LYS A 554 -19.69 26.10 2.79
N MET A 555 -19.19 24.87 2.72
CA MET A 555 -20.05 23.70 2.62
C MET A 555 -20.73 23.37 3.95
N TYR A 556 -20.04 23.57 5.07
CA TYR A 556 -20.63 23.40 6.40
C TYR A 556 -21.77 24.39 6.62
N GLU A 557 -21.57 25.66 6.31
CA GLU A 557 -22.60 26.71 6.41
C GLU A 557 -23.86 26.39 5.60
N LYS A 558 -23.70 25.69 4.48
CA LYS A 558 -24.81 25.19 3.64
C LYS A 558 -25.41 23.86 4.14
N GLY A 559 -24.93 23.30 5.25
CA GLY A 559 -25.34 22.00 5.75
C GLY A 559 -24.88 20.81 4.92
N GLN A 560 -23.94 21.03 4.02
CA GLN A 560 -23.45 20.01 3.08
C GLN A 560 -22.27 19.22 3.62
N LEU A 561 -21.63 19.71 4.69
CA LEU A 561 -20.50 19.08 5.36
C LEU A 561 -20.74 19.08 6.87
N GLY A 562 -20.22 18.10 7.57
CA GLY A 562 -20.26 18.03 9.03
C GLY A 562 -18.96 17.48 9.62
N ALA A 563 -18.15 16.79 8.81
CA ALA A 563 -16.88 16.26 9.25
C ALA A 563 -15.81 16.32 8.15
N ILE A 564 -14.55 16.39 8.56
CA ILE A 564 -13.37 16.28 7.69
C ILE A 564 -12.52 15.11 8.18
N LEU A 565 -12.20 14.18 7.27
CA LEU A 565 -11.21 13.16 7.48
C LEU A 565 -9.87 13.61 6.87
N PHE A 566 -8.85 13.68 7.71
CA PHE A 566 -7.48 13.94 7.30
C PHE A 566 -6.69 12.65 7.22
N THR A 567 -5.95 12.45 6.15
CA THR A 567 -5.09 11.28 5.97
C THR A 567 -3.89 11.61 5.07
N ALA A 568 -3.01 10.65 4.85
CA ALA A 568 -1.85 10.81 3.98
C ALA A 568 -1.74 9.66 2.99
N SER A 569 -1.31 9.97 1.78
CA SER A 569 -0.99 8.98 0.77
C SER A 569 0.42 8.42 0.94
N GLY A 570 0.71 7.34 0.22
CA GLY A 570 2.00 6.68 0.24
C GLY A 570 2.14 5.62 1.35
N THR A 571 3.19 4.82 1.24
CA THR A 571 3.43 3.70 2.17
C THR A 571 3.58 4.17 3.61
N GLY A 572 2.80 3.54 4.50
CA GLY A 572 2.83 3.85 5.93
C GLY A 572 2.10 5.14 6.28
N MET A 573 1.33 5.75 5.35
CA MET A 573 0.51 6.94 5.60
C MET A 573 1.27 8.02 6.39
N ARG A 574 2.49 8.30 5.93
CA ARG A 574 3.46 9.13 6.64
C ARG A 574 3.12 10.61 6.53
N MET A 575 3.31 11.35 7.61
CA MET A 575 3.24 12.81 7.65
C MET A 575 4.40 13.34 8.48
N LEU A 576 5.42 13.86 7.81
CA LEU A 576 6.60 14.43 8.47
C LEU A 576 6.32 15.87 8.94
N GLY A 577 7.26 16.42 9.70
CA GLY A 577 7.23 17.78 10.19
C GLY A 577 7.49 18.83 9.11
N ALA A 578 7.88 20.03 9.55
CA ALA A 578 8.22 21.11 8.65
C ALA A 578 9.37 20.73 7.70
N ASP A 579 9.29 21.16 6.45
CA ASP A 579 10.35 20.94 5.48
C ASP A 579 11.60 21.76 5.89
N ALA A 580 12.56 21.08 6.53
CA ALA A 580 13.78 21.70 7.06
C ALA A 580 14.56 22.48 6.00
N ARG A 581 14.37 22.17 4.72
CA ARG A 581 15.03 22.88 3.60
C ARG A 581 14.57 24.32 3.46
N GLN A 582 13.37 24.67 3.92
CA GLN A 582 12.88 26.04 3.92
C GLN A 582 13.61 26.94 4.93
N PHE A 583 14.15 26.35 5.99
CA PHE A 583 14.83 27.06 7.07
C PHE A 583 16.35 27.07 6.89
N ASN A 584 16.88 26.43 5.87
CA ASN A 584 18.31 26.35 5.61
C ASN A 584 18.67 27.11 4.34
N LYS A 585 19.34 28.27 4.47
CA LYS A 585 19.76 29.11 3.35
C LYS A 585 20.65 28.39 2.33
N GLY A 586 21.46 27.42 2.77
CA GLY A 586 22.32 26.61 1.90
C GLY A 586 21.54 25.64 0.99
N TRP A 587 20.28 25.36 1.31
CA TRP A 587 19.38 24.55 0.50
C TRP A 587 18.50 25.39 -0.42
N PHE A 588 18.58 26.72 -0.31
CA PHE A 588 17.84 27.61 -1.20
C PHE A 588 18.38 27.46 -2.61
N ASP A 589 17.53 27.04 -3.52
CA ASP A 589 17.81 26.98 -4.94
C ASP A 589 16.52 27.37 -5.69
N ALA A 590 16.54 28.55 -6.28
CA ALA A 590 15.41 29.07 -7.05
C ALA A 590 15.01 28.14 -8.21
N LYS A 591 15.99 27.42 -8.80
CA LYS A 591 15.76 26.45 -9.87
C LYS A 591 15.03 25.19 -9.35
N LYS A 592 15.26 24.84 -8.08
CA LYS A 592 14.55 23.74 -7.41
C LYS A 592 13.22 24.17 -6.79
N GLY A 593 12.86 25.43 -6.90
CA GLY A 593 11.62 25.97 -6.40
C GLY A 593 11.48 25.95 -4.88
N TYR A 594 12.60 25.94 -4.13
CA TYR A 594 12.62 26.16 -2.69
C TYR A 594 12.76 27.64 -2.39
N GLN A 595 11.96 28.14 -1.46
CA GLN A 595 12.11 29.46 -0.92
C GLN A 595 12.69 29.35 0.48
N PHE A 596 13.82 30.03 0.73
CA PHE A 596 14.34 30.17 2.08
C PHE A 596 13.39 31.09 2.87
N LEU A 597 12.94 30.58 4.02
CA LEU A 597 12.18 31.36 4.98
C LEU A 597 13.15 31.99 5.96
N GLY A 598 13.22 33.32 5.98
CA GLY A 598 13.90 34.08 7.03
C GLY A 598 13.17 33.93 8.37
N GLU A 599 13.68 34.58 9.39
CA GLU A 599 13.07 34.56 10.74
C GLU A 599 11.62 35.06 10.73
N GLU A 600 11.33 36.14 10.01
CA GLU A 600 9.97 36.67 9.86
C GLU A 600 9.05 35.71 9.13
N ASP A 601 9.54 35.06 8.07
CA ASP A 601 8.78 34.08 7.31
C ASP A 601 8.54 32.79 8.12
N ALA A 602 9.50 32.35 8.92
CA ALA A 602 9.33 31.20 9.82
C ALA A 602 8.27 31.50 10.89
N SER A 603 8.31 32.70 11.47
CA SER A 603 7.29 33.17 12.41
C SER A 603 5.91 33.24 11.75
N TYR A 604 5.83 33.75 10.53
CA TYR A 604 4.58 33.77 9.77
C TYR A 604 4.04 32.37 9.48
N PHE A 605 4.89 31.44 9.04
CA PHE A 605 4.53 30.04 8.80
C PHE A 605 3.95 29.37 10.06
N THR A 606 4.63 29.51 11.19
CA THR A 606 4.17 29.00 12.49
C THR A 606 2.83 29.63 12.90
N LYS A 607 2.72 30.95 12.78
CA LYS A 607 1.50 31.69 13.12
C LYS A 607 0.32 31.28 12.25
N ALA A 608 0.51 31.11 10.95
CA ALA A 608 -0.53 30.68 10.02
C ALA A 608 -0.99 29.25 10.33
N GLY A 609 -0.05 28.33 10.59
CA GLY A 609 -0.37 26.95 10.98
C GLY A 609 -1.15 26.89 12.28
N ILE A 610 -0.69 27.58 13.34
CA ILE A 610 -1.39 27.61 14.63
C ILE A 610 -2.81 28.17 14.49
N LYS A 611 -2.97 29.29 13.77
CA LYS A 611 -4.30 29.87 13.55
C LYS A 611 -5.26 28.91 12.87
N LEU A 612 -4.79 28.23 11.84
CA LEU A 612 -5.60 27.27 11.10
C LEU A 612 -5.97 26.05 11.95
N PHE A 613 -5.02 25.54 12.74
CA PHE A 613 -5.26 24.38 13.61
C PHE A 613 -6.20 24.75 14.78
N ARG A 614 -6.05 25.94 15.36
CA ARG A 614 -6.99 26.47 16.36
C ARG A 614 -8.39 26.64 15.77
N PHE A 615 -8.48 27.20 14.59
CA PHE A 615 -9.76 27.31 13.91
C PHE A 615 -10.46 25.94 13.77
N LEU A 616 -9.73 24.90 13.34
CA LEU A 616 -10.28 23.54 13.26
C LEU A 616 -10.70 23.00 14.62
N GLN A 617 -9.93 23.27 15.66
CA GLN A 617 -10.21 22.84 17.01
C GLN A 617 -11.46 23.56 17.60
N GLU A 618 -11.64 24.82 17.31
CA GLU A 618 -12.76 25.63 17.80
C GLU A 618 -14.01 25.52 16.93
N SER A 619 -13.86 25.14 15.67
CA SER A 619 -14.97 24.99 14.73
C SER A 619 -15.94 23.87 15.12
N PRO A 620 -17.22 23.94 14.76
CA PRO A 620 -18.15 22.83 14.96
C PRO A 620 -17.96 21.67 13.98
N ILE A 621 -17.06 21.78 13.00
CA ILE A 621 -16.73 20.71 12.07
C ILE A 621 -15.98 19.60 12.83
N TRP A 622 -16.46 18.36 12.71
CA TRP A 622 -15.79 17.23 13.35
C TRP A 622 -14.56 16.84 12.57
N THR A 623 -13.41 16.77 13.23
CA THR A 623 -12.14 16.46 12.58
C THR A 623 -11.58 15.11 13.02
N ILE A 624 -11.21 14.28 12.06
CA ILE A 624 -10.64 12.95 12.29
C ILE A 624 -9.34 12.83 11.53
N GLY A 625 -8.29 12.33 12.18
CA GLY A 625 -7.02 11.97 11.55
C GLY A 625 -6.86 10.46 11.45
N ALA A 626 -6.41 9.97 10.30
CA ALA A 626 -6.02 8.59 10.09
C ALA A 626 -4.64 8.55 9.44
N PHE A 627 -3.62 8.21 10.24
CA PHE A 627 -2.22 8.32 9.84
C PHE A 627 -1.38 7.15 10.33
N GLY A 628 -0.21 6.98 9.73
CA GLY A 628 0.84 6.10 10.23
C GLY A 628 1.91 6.89 10.99
N GLU A 629 3.08 7.02 10.38
CA GLU A 629 4.23 7.70 10.98
C GLU A 629 4.07 9.22 10.92
N LYS A 630 4.23 9.88 12.06
CA LYS A 630 4.11 11.35 12.22
C LYS A 630 5.33 11.89 12.94
N TRP A 631 5.89 12.99 12.42
CA TRP A 631 7.08 13.64 13.00
C TRP A 631 6.84 15.13 13.19
N GLY A 632 7.28 15.67 14.33
CA GLY A 632 7.25 17.09 14.62
C GLY A 632 5.90 17.73 14.30
N GLY A 633 5.88 18.79 13.50
CA GLY A 633 4.64 19.46 13.07
C GLY A 633 3.57 18.54 12.49
N GLY A 634 3.95 17.39 11.89
CA GLY A 634 3.01 16.38 11.45
C GLY A 634 2.30 15.67 12.61
N ALA A 635 3.00 15.40 13.69
CA ALA A 635 2.40 14.87 14.93
C ALA A 635 1.58 15.97 15.63
N GLU A 636 2.13 17.18 15.75
CA GLU A 636 1.49 18.33 16.40
C GLU A 636 0.13 18.65 15.80
N PHE A 637 0.02 18.67 14.45
CA PHE A 637 -1.26 18.88 13.79
C PHE A 637 -2.35 17.92 14.28
N THR A 638 -2.00 16.66 14.52
CA THR A 638 -3.00 15.67 14.91
C THR A 638 -3.54 15.90 16.33
N TYR A 639 -2.81 16.59 17.20
CA TYR A 639 -3.27 16.89 18.55
C TYR A 639 -4.46 17.87 18.56
N PHE A 640 -4.61 18.69 17.53
CA PHE A 640 -5.74 19.57 17.34
C PHE A 640 -7.01 18.87 16.82
N LEU A 641 -6.92 17.64 16.36
CA LEU A 641 -8.04 16.91 15.81
C LEU A 641 -8.90 16.28 16.91
N ASN A 642 -10.19 16.14 16.63
CA ASN A 642 -11.14 15.56 17.60
C ASN A 642 -10.89 14.08 17.85
N GLN A 643 -10.49 13.35 16.83
CA GLN A 643 -10.17 11.93 16.92
C GLN A 643 -8.94 11.58 16.06
N ARG A 644 -8.21 10.57 16.49
CA ARG A 644 -6.98 10.08 15.87
C ARG A 644 -7.03 8.57 15.73
N PHE A 645 -6.73 8.07 14.55
CA PHE A 645 -6.63 6.66 14.25
C PHE A 645 -5.24 6.37 13.69
N ASP A 646 -4.60 5.32 14.16
CA ASP A 646 -3.21 5.06 13.85
C ASP A 646 -2.99 3.71 13.19
N LEU A 647 -2.19 3.73 12.12
CA LEU A 647 -1.70 2.53 11.47
C LEU A 647 -0.60 1.91 12.34
N ILE A 648 -0.72 0.64 12.68
CA ILE A 648 0.34 -0.09 13.36
C ILE A 648 1.52 -0.26 12.40
N LEU A 649 2.65 0.34 12.74
CA LEU A 649 3.87 0.27 11.95
C LEU A 649 4.81 -0.78 12.52
N LYS A 650 5.35 -1.62 11.64
CA LYS A 650 6.35 -2.62 11.98
C LYS A 650 7.65 -2.33 11.24
N GLY A 651 8.76 -2.45 11.92
CA GLY A 651 10.10 -2.30 11.38
C GLY A 651 11.01 -3.41 11.85
N VAL A 652 12.12 -3.60 11.13
CA VAL A 652 13.15 -4.54 11.52
C VAL A 652 14.15 -3.83 12.42
N GLU A 653 14.32 -4.33 13.64
CA GLU A 653 15.35 -3.93 14.57
C GLU A 653 16.15 -5.13 15.04
N PHE A 654 17.36 -4.90 15.51
CA PHE A 654 18.16 -5.96 16.10
C PHE A 654 17.87 -6.05 17.61
N ASP A 655 17.28 -7.17 18.04
CA ASP A 655 17.11 -7.49 19.45
C ASP A 655 18.42 -8.04 20.02
N THR A 656 19.10 -7.25 20.82
CA THR A 656 20.39 -7.61 21.43
C THR A 656 20.29 -8.74 22.46
N ILE A 657 19.12 -8.93 23.09
CA ILE A 657 18.87 -10.00 24.05
C ILE A 657 18.64 -11.31 23.32
N LYS A 658 17.72 -11.33 22.36
CA LYS A 658 17.43 -12.49 21.54
C LYS A 658 18.47 -12.72 20.43
N ARG A 659 19.33 -11.74 20.19
CA ARG A 659 20.46 -11.79 19.24
C ARG A 659 20.04 -12.09 17.80
N LYS A 660 18.91 -11.54 17.40
CA LYS A 660 18.35 -11.70 16.07
C LYS A 660 17.65 -10.42 15.62
N ALA A 661 17.51 -10.28 14.30
CA ALA A 661 16.62 -9.27 13.77
C ALA A 661 15.18 -9.65 14.13
N VAL A 662 14.49 -8.72 14.74
CA VAL A 662 13.07 -8.87 15.08
C VAL A 662 12.28 -7.74 14.48
N TYR A 663 11.03 -7.99 14.14
CA TYR A 663 10.12 -6.91 13.84
C TYR A 663 9.67 -6.29 15.15
N LYS A 664 9.95 -5.01 15.29
CA LYS A 664 9.40 -4.21 16.39
C LYS A 664 8.37 -3.23 15.85
N TYR A 665 7.48 -2.83 16.73
CA TYR A 665 6.61 -1.71 16.43
C TYR A 665 7.43 -0.44 16.31
N LYS A 666 7.24 0.28 15.20
CA LYS A 666 7.82 1.61 15.01
C LYS A 666 6.94 2.66 15.65
N ASN A 667 7.56 3.76 16.00
CA ASN A 667 6.83 4.91 16.52
C ASN A 667 5.92 5.52 15.45
N ASN A 668 4.73 5.87 15.87
CA ASN A 668 3.76 6.63 15.09
C ASN A 668 3.88 8.13 15.40
N TYR A 669 4.27 8.47 16.63
CA TYR A 669 4.44 9.83 17.08
C TYR A 669 5.91 10.04 17.46
N ASN A 670 6.56 10.98 16.81
CA ASN A 670 7.95 11.34 17.05
C ASN A 670 8.06 12.85 17.18
N GLN A 671 8.66 13.31 18.28
CA GLN A 671 8.89 14.72 18.57
C GLN A 671 10.40 14.96 18.75
N PRO A 672 11.17 14.98 17.67
CA PRO A 672 12.63 15.03 17.75
C PRO A 672 13.19 16.46 17.92
N GLU A 673 12.35 17.43 18.14
CA GLU A 673 12.70 18.84 18.15
C GLU A 673 13.84 19.15 19.13
N ILE A 674 13.82 18.53 20.32
CA ILE A 674 14.84 18.71 21.33
C ILE A 674 16.21 18.22 20.85
N GLU A 675 16.25 17.11 20.12
CA GLU A 675 17.50 16.56 19.54
C GLU A 675 18.14 17.51 18.52
N TYR A 676 17.31 18.31 17.84
CA TYR A 676 17.73 19.27 16.82
C TYR A 676 17.86 20.71 17.35
N ALA A 677 17.78 20.90 18.66
CA ALA A 677 17.87 22.22 19.33
C ALA A 677 16.82 23.22 18.84
N ILE A 678 15.60 22.72 18.52
CA ILE A 678 14.46 23.54 18.17
C ILE A 678 13.28 23.25 19.09
N LEU A 679 12.28 24.12 19.11
CA LEU A 679 11.02 23.90 19.80
C LEU A 679 9.93 23.50 18.80
N GLY A 680 8.94 22.74 19.25
CA GLY A 680 7.76 22.41 18.47
C GLY A 680 7.06 23.67 17.98
N GLY A 681 6.91 23.80 16.65
CA GLY A 681 6.45 25.05 16.03
C GLY A 681 4.95 25.29 16.14
N PHE A 682 4.15 24.24 16.37
CA PHE A 682 2.69 24.31 16.40
C PHE A 682 2.08 24.05 17.78
N GLY A 683 2.88 23.94 18.83
CA GLY A 683 2.41 23.90 20.21
C GLY A 683 2.13 22.51 20.76
N ALA A 684 3.00 21.54 20.48
CA ALA A 684 2.88 20.15 20.93
C ALA A 684 2.63 20.02 22.44
N VAL A 685 3.46 20.64 23.27
CA VAL A 685 3.36 20.54 24.72
C VAL A 685 2.02 21.10 25.23
N GLN A 686 1.63 22.28 24.74
CA GLN A 686 0.39 22.93 25.11
C GLN A 686 -0.83 22.07 24.77
N GLU A 687 -0.81 21.43 23.62
CA GLU A 687 -1.94 20.57 23.19
C GLU A 687 -1.97 19.26 23.96
N LEU A 688 -0.83 18.66 24.26
CA LEU A 688 -0.79 17.45 25.08
C LEU A 688 -1.29 17.70 26.50
N VAL A 689 -0.90 18.83 27.10
CA VAL A 689 -1.44 19.25 28.40
C VAL A 689 -2.96 19.45 28.34
N ARG A 690 -3.47 20.10 27.29
CA ARG A 690 -4.92 20.25 27.07
C ARG A 690 -5.66 18.94 26.88
N LEU A 691 -4.98 17.94 26.29
CA LEU A 691 -5.53 16.59 26.15
C LEU A 691 -5.50 15.80 27.47
N GLY A 692 -4.93 16.37 28.54
CA GLY A 692 -4.89 15.78 29.87
C GLY A 692 -3.68 14.92 30.16
N PHE A 693 -2.61 15.00 29.35
CA PHE A 693 -1.39 14.26 29.59
C PHE A 693 -0.50 14.96 30.65
N GLY A 694 -0.02 14.19 31.62
CA GLY A 694 0.93 14.66 32.62
C GLY A 694 2.36 14.70 32.10
N GLU A 695 3.23 15.40 32.87
CA GLU A 695 4.63 15.65 32.54
C GLU A 695 5.38 14.38 32.09
N SER A 696 5.31 13.32 32.89
CA SER A 696 6.04 12.07 32.59
C SER A 696 5.66 11.42 31.25
N VAL A 697 4.39 11.56 30.81
CA VAL A 697 3.93 11.04 29.54
C VAL A 697 4.42 11.93 28.38
N ILE A 698 4.46 13.23 28.60
CA ILE A 698 4.99 14.19 27.63
C ILE A 698 6.48 13.96 27.45
N ASP A 699 7.23 13.78 28.55
CA ASP A 699 8.66 13.45 28.49
C ASP A 699 8.93 12.13 27.78
N GLU A 700 8.13 11.07 28.04
CA GLU A 700 8.23 9.80 27.32
C GLU A 700 8.08 10.01 25.79
N LEU A 701 7.09 10.81 25.37
CA LEU A 701 6.86 11.11 23.97
C LEU A 701 8.05 11.83 23.32
N PHE A 702 8.60 12.85 23.98
CA PHE A 702 9.70 13.63 23.43
C PHE A 702 11.03 12.88 23.43
N LEU A 703 11.24 11.97 24.39
CA LEU A 703 12.48 11.20 24.50
C LEU A 703 12.48 9.90 23.68
N GLN A 704 11.34 9.24 23.54
CA GLN A 704 11.26 7.90 22.96
C GLN A 704 10.26 7.79 21.80
N GLY A 705 9.31 8.71 21.72
CA GLY A 705 8.17 8.62 20.81
C GLY A 705 7.15 7.56 21.24
N PHE A 706 5.98 7.52 20.56
CA PHE A 706 4.93 6.54 20.82
C PHE A 706 4.65 5.66 19.60
N THR A 707 4.57 4.35 19.85
CA THR A 707 3.95 3.43 18.89
C THR A 707 2.44 3.64 18.86
N ALA A 708 1.76 3.15 17.81
CA ALA A 708 0.29 3.18 17.74
C ALA A 708 -0.35 2.53 18.97
N LYS A 709 0.20 1.41 19.44
CA LYS A 709 -0.31 0.71 20.64
C LYS A 709 -0.16 1.57 21.90
N ARG A 710 1.02 2.16 22.12
CA ARG A 710 1.25 3.02 23.28
C ARG A 710 0.34 4.24 23.27
N ALA A 711 0.18 4.88 22.11
CA ALA A 711 -0.74 6.00 21.94
C ALA A 711 -2.20 5.60 22.21
N TYR A 712 -2.60 4.40 21.83
CA TYR A 712 -3.94 3.88 22.10
C TYR A 712 -4.15 3.57 23.58
N GLU A 713 -3.20 2.93 24.25
CA GLU A 713 -3.22 2.65 25.69
C GLU A 713 -3.35 3.94 26.53
N LEU A 714 -2.69 5.00 26.12
CA LEU A 714 -2.72 6.32 26.78
C LEU A 714 -3.98 7.14 26.42
N GLY A 715 -4.80 6.71 25.47
CA GLY A 715 -5.96 7.47 25.00
C GLY A 715 -5.62 8.60 24.00
N LEU A 716 -4.38 8.73 23.56
CA LEU A 716 -3.99 9.66 22.51
C LEU A 716 -4.56 9.23 21.16
N SER A 717 -4.57 7.94 20.89
CA SER A 717 -5.23 7.34 19.71
C SER A 717 -6.60 6.79 20.09
N ASN A 718 -7.58 6.98 19.20
CA ASN A 718 -8.94 6.49 19.37
C ASN A 718 -9.18 5.10 18.72
N GLY A 719 -8.19 4.61 17.97
CA GLY A 719 -8.24 3.29 17.36
C GLY A 719 -7.01 3.02 16.51
N ILE A 720 -6.68 1.74 16.38
CA ILE A 720 -5.52 1.26 15.65
C ILE A 720 -5.91 0.16 14.67
N SER A 721 -5.14 0.00 13.60
CA SER A 721 -5.26 -1.10 12.63
C SER A 721 -3.89 -1.44 12.02
N GLU A 722 -3.71 -2.67 11.61
CA GLU A 722 -2.53 -3.11 10.84
C GLU A 722 -2.69 -2.87 9.32
N SER A 723 -3.90 -2.58 8.88
CA SER A 723 -4.24 -2.33 7.48
C SER A 723 -4.58 -0.86 7.25
N GLU A 724 -3.93 -0.24 6.26
CA GLU A 724 -4.24 1.14 5.84
C GLU A 724 -5.71 1.26 5.42
N TYR A 725 -6.20 0.28 4.67
CA TYR A 725 -7.59 0.25 4.21
C TYR A 725 -8.59 0.19 5.37
N GLU A 726 -8.42 -0.76 6.30
CA GLU A 726 -9.30 -0.90 7.47
C GLU A 726 -9.25 0.34 8.38
N LEU A 727 -8.06 0.93 8.52
CA LEU A 727 -7.90 2.16 9.29
C LEU A 727 -8.74 3.29 8.71
N LEU A 728 -8.62 3.50 7.42
CA LEU A 728 -9.36 4.53 6.69
C LEU A 728 -10.86 4.25 6.71
N GLU A 729 -11.27 3.00 6.47
CA GLU A 729 -12.67 2.60 6.54
C GLU A 729 -13.27 2.86 7.92
N LYS A 730 -12.57 2.47 8.98
CA LYS A 730 -12.99 2.70 10.37
C LYS A 730 -13.10 4.18 10.71
N ALA A 731 -12.09 4.97 10.34
CA ALA A 731 -12.10 6.41 10.56
C ALA A 731 -13.23 7.10 9.82
N PHE A 732 -13.47 6.72 8.55
CA PHE A 732 -14.56 7.27 7.75
C PHE A 732 -15.93 6.88 8.26
N GLU A 733 -16.14 5.63 8.70
CA GLU A 733 -17.40 5.19 9.31
C GLU A 733 -17.71 5.96 10.59
N ILE A 734 -16.72 6.21 11.43
CA ILE A 734 -16.89 7.03 12.64
C ILE A 734 -17.31 8.45 12.24
N ALA A 735 -16.62 9.06 11.24
CA ALA A 735 -17.01 10.37 10.74
C ALA A 735 -18.46 10.40 10.23
N ARG A 736 -18.83 9.37 9.46
CA ARG A 736 -20.16 9.20 8.90
C ARG A 736 -21.23 8.97 9.97
N LEU A 737 -20.96 8.15 10.96
CA LEU A 737 -21.89 7.86 12.06
C LEU A 737 -22.20 9.13 12.86
N LYS A 738 -21.22 10.02 13.06
CA LYS A 738 -21.44 11.32 13.69
C LYS A 738 -22.42 12.20 12.93
N GLN A 739 -22.60 11.98 11.62
CA GLN A 739 -23.49 12.78 10.75
C GLN A 739 -24.82 12.09 10.43
N LYS A 740 -24.88 10.76 10.53
CA LYS A 740 -25.98 9.95 9.97
C LYS A 740 -27.29 10.07 10.73
N PHE A 741 -27.22 10.18 12.05
CA PHE A 741 -28.40 10.07 12.93
C PHE A 741 -28.80 11.38 13.62
N ALA A 742 -28.13 12.47 13.31
CA ALA A 742 -28.34 13.75 13.93
C ALA A 742 -28.57 14.86 12.90
N VAL A 743 -29.42 15.80 13.23
CA VAL A 743 -29.55 17.01 12.43
C VAL A 743 -28.30 17.87 12.57
N PRO A 744 -27.86 18.57 11.51
CA PRO A 744 -26.63 19.37 11.52
C PRO A 744 -26.51 20.32 12.72
N TYR A 745 -27.62 20.93 13.11
CA TYR A 745 -27.69 21.82 14.25
C TYR A 745 -27.31 21.14 15.58
N SER A 746 -27.87 19.95 15.84
CA SER A 746 -27.58 19.19 17.07
C SER A 746 -26.17 18.68 17.13
N VAL A 747 -25.61 18.29 15.98
CA VAL A 747 -24.19 17.90 15.87
C VAL A 747 -23.28 19.09 16.18
N ALA A 748 -23.59 20.26 15.64
CA ALA A 748 -22.83 21.47 15.88
C ALA A 748 -22.84 21.87 17.37
N LEU A 749 -24.01 21.85 18.01
CA LEU A 749 -24.11 22.10 19.45
C LEU A 749 -23.31 21.12 20.29
N TYR A 750 -23.46 19.84 20.03
CA TYR A 750 -22.70 18.80 20.73
C TYR A 750 -21.18 19.00 20.59
N ASN A 751 -20.72 19.25 19.36
CA ASN A 751 -19.31 19.46 19.12
C ASN A 751 -18.80 20.71 19.84
N LEU A 752 -19.55 21.80 19.88
CA LEU A 752 -19.21 23.02 20.59
C LEU A 752 -19.14 22.82 22.09
N GLN A 753 -20.14 22.16 22.70
CA GLN A 753 -20.12 21.87 24.13
C GLN A 753 -18.89 21.06 24.51
N LYS A 754 -18.63 19.98 23.74
CA LYS A 754 -17.47 19.12 24.01
C LYS A 754 -16.15 19.87 23.86
N LYS A 755 -16.01 20.69 22.83
CA LYS A 755 -14.80 21.47 22.59
C LYS A 755 -14.59 22.55 23.65
N LYS A 756 -15.64 23.25 24.06
CA LYS A 756 -15.57 24.21 25.17
C LYS A 756 -15.16 23.55 26.48
N ALA A 757 -15.77 22.42 26.84
CA ALA A 757 -15.39 21.67 28.03
C ALA A 757 -13.92 21.24 28.03
N LEU A 758 -13.38 20.84 26.86
CA LEU A 758 -11.97 20.45 26.72
C LEU A 758 -11.00 21.63 26.76
N LEU A 759 -11.42 22.80 26.28
CA LEU A 759 -10.56 24.00 26.20
C LEU A 759 -10.61 24.87 27.44
N GLU A 760 -11.80 25.02 28.05
CA GLU A 760 -12.08 26.00 29.11
C GLU A 760 -12.37 25.34 30.46
N GLY A 761 -12.46 24.01 30.48
CA GLY A 761 -12.91 23.26 31.64
C GLY A 761 -14.44 23.18 31.74
N CYS A 762 -14.94 22.41 32.72
CA CYS A 762 -16.38 22.28 32.95
C CYS A 762 -16.90 23.49 33.67
N ASN A 763 -17.89 24.18 33.09
CA ASN A 763 -18.61 25.29 33.68
C ASN A 763 -20.08 24.95 33.74
N ASP A 764 -20.63 24.72 34.93
CA ASP A 764 -22.01 24.30 35.15
C ASP A 764 -23.04 25.37 34.72
N ASP A 765 -22.75 26.65 34.90
CA ASP A 765 -23.63 27.74 34.47
C ASP A 765 -23.72 27.77 32.94
N GLN A 766 -22.64 27.56 32.24
CA GLN A 766 -22.61 27.46 30.79
C GLN A 766 -23.39 26.21 30.32
N LEU A 767 -23.21 25.08 31.02
CA LEU A 767 -23.92 23.84 30.72
C LEU A 767 -25.44 24.03 30.86
N ILE A 768 -25.89 24.66 31.95
CA ILE A 768 -27.32 24.95 32.21
C ILE A 768 -27.89 25.84 31.11
N LYS A 769 -27.16 26.89 30.73
CA LYS A 769 -27.55 27.80 29.65
C LYS A 769 -27.63 27.07 28.29
N ASP A 770 -26.61 26.34 27.93
CA ASP A 770 -26.55 25.58 26.63
C ASP A 770 -27.66 24.52 26.56
N THR A 771 -27.97 23.86 27.69
CA THR A 771 -29.04 22.89 27.78
C THR A 771 -30.40 23.59 27.60
N GLY A 772 -30.60 24.72 28.26
CA GLY A 772 -31.81 25.52 28.09
C GLY A 772 -32.03 26.00 26.66
N GLU A 773 -30.96 26.44 26.00
CA GLU A 773 -31.00 26.85 24.59
C GLU A 773 -31.39 25.71 23.64
N THR A 774 -31.01 24.47 23.96
CA THR A 774 -31.34 23.28 23.16
C THR A 774 -32.86 23.04 23.10
N PHE A 775 -33.59 23.37 24.15
CA PHE A 775 -35.04 23.25 24.20
C PHE A 775 -35.81 24.50 23.71
N ASN A 776 -35.12 25.55 23.32
CA ASN A 776 -35.73 26.76 22.78
C ASN A 776 -36.01 26.61 21.27
N PRO A 777 -37.30 26.55 20.82
CA PRO A 777 -37.64 26.37 19.40
C PRO A 777 -37.16 27.50 18.50
N ALA A 778 -36.92 28.69 19.01
CA ALA A 778 -36.38 29.82 18.24
C ALA A 778 -34.90 29.66 17.95
N LYS A 779 -34.17 29.00 18.86
CA LYS A 779 -32.71 28.70 18.71
C LYS A 779 -32.45 27.31 18.12
N ASN A 780 -33.31 26.34 18.47
CA ASN A 780 -33.26 24.97 17.93
C ASN A 780 -34.55 24.62 17.19
N PRO A 781 -34.72 24.96 15.92
CA PRO A 781 -35.95 24.72 15.17
C PRO A 781 -36.26 23.22 14.96
N TYR A 782 -35.37 22.35 15.37
CA TYR A 782 -35.49 20.88 15.22
C TYR A 782 -35.99 20.19 16.50
N ILE A 783 -36.09 20.90 17.63
CA ILE A 783 -36.40 20.29 18.93
C ILE A 783 -37.71 19.53 18.92
N ASN A 784 -38.77 20.10 18.32
CA ASN A 784 -40.07 19.46 18.27
C ASN A 784 -40.05 18.15 17.49
N LYS A 785 -39.31 18.08 16.37
CA LYS A 785 -39.12 16.86 15.61
C LYS A 785 -38.30 15.82 16.36
N GLY A 786 -37.27 16.26 17.07
CA GLY A 786 -36.44 15.42 17.94
C GLY A 786 -37.23 14.80 19.08
N LEU A 787 -38.07 15.61 19.77
CA LEU A 787 -38.95 15.15 20.84
C LEU A 787 -40.01 14.17 20.33
N LEU A 788 -40.63 14.45 19.18
CA LEU A 788 -41.58 13.53 18.55
C LEU A 788 -40.92 12.20 18.22
N ARG A 789 -39.70 12.22 17.81
CA ARG A 789 -38.90 11.01 17.50
C ARG A 789 -38.60 10.22 18.77
N LEU A 790 -38.28 10.89 19.86
CA LEU A 790 -38.05 10.28 21.17
C LEU A 790 -39.34 9.63 21.72
N LEU A 791 -40.46 10.30 21.56
CA LEU A 791 -41.78 9.80 22.03
C LEU A 791 -42.29 8.65 21.15
N ASN A 792 -41.86 8.55 19.89
CA ASN A 792 -42.30 7.50 18.95
C ASN A 792 -41.41 6.25 18.98
N MET A 793 -40.80 5.91 20.11
CA MET A 793 -39.99 4.72 20.27
C MET A 793 -40.80 3.46 19.94
N GLY A 794 -40.65 2.94 18.73
CA GLY A 794 -41.32 1.74 18.21
C GLY A 794 -42.28 1.98 17.03
N GLY A 795 -42.55 3.20 16.62
CA GLY A 795 -43.34 3.55 15.43
C GLY A 795 -42.49 4.03 14.23
N LYS A 796 -43.13 4.34 13.10
CA LYS A 796 -42.43 4.97 11.95
C LYS A 796 -41.98 6.37 12.35
N ASN A 797 -40.69 6.52 12.53
CA ASN A 797 -40.10 7.83 12.81
C ASN A 797 -40.25 8.76 11.60
N PRO A 798 -40.63 10.02 11.80
CA PRO A 798 -40.66 11.01 10.73
C PRO A 798 -39.23 11.16 10.13
N PRO A 799 -39.12 11.39 8.82
CA PRO A 799 -37.81 11.61 8.19
C PRO A 799 -37.14 12.80 8.85
N LEU A 800 -35.82 12.65 9.11
CA LEU A 800 -34.98 13.73 9.58
C LEU A 800 -34.87 14.78 8.48
N ASP A 801 -35.26 16.01 8.79
CA ASP A 801 -34.98 17.16 7.95
C ASP A 801 -33.50 17.52 8.13
N LEU A 802 -32.68 17.17 7.15
CA LEU A 802 -31.25 17.49 7.11
C LEU A 802 -30.97 18.87 6.50
N SER A 803 -32.04 19.63 6.16
CA SER A 803 -31.86 21.01 5.68
C SER A 803 -31.41 21.91 6.81
N VAL A 804 -30.49 22.80 6.50
CA VAL A 804 -30.08 23.85 7.45
C VAL A 804 -31.04 25.01 7.31
N LYS A 805 -31.82 25.25 8.36
CA LYS A 805 -32.67 26.44 8.49
C LYS A 805 -32.02 27.38 9.48
N GLY A 806 -31.50 28.49 9.01
CA GLY A 806 -30.84 29.48 9.86
C GLY A 806 -29.33 29.25 10.04
N LYS A 807 -28.71 30.09 10.87
CA LYS A 807 -27.28 29.95 11.23
C LYS A 807 -27.09 28.76 12.15
N LEU A 808 -26.06 27.95 11.86
CA LEU A 808 -25.64 26.93 12.80
C LEU A 808 -25.00 27.56 14.05
N PRO A 809 -25.19 26.95 15.23
CA PRO A 809 -24.72 27.56 16.49
C PRO A 809 -23.18 27.63 16.52
N GLY A 810 -22.66 28.66 17.14
CA GLY A 810 -21.23 28.83 17.46
C GLY A 810 -20.33 29.25 16.31
N TRP A 811 -20.89 29.67 15.19
CA TRP A 811 -20.15 30.21 14.07
C TRP A 811 -20.09 31.75 14.16
N GLU A 812 -19.67 32.25 15.31
CA GLU A 812 -19.52 33.70 15.54
C GLU A 812 -18.19 34.23 15.00
N ASN A 813 -17.20 33.36 14.86
CA ASN A 813 -15.89 33.71 14.30
C ASN A 813 -15.92 33.52 12.80
N ASN A 814 -15.98 34.61 12.08
CA ASN A 814 -15.88 34.60 10.64
C ASN A 814 -14.50 34.08 10.23
N TYR A 815 -14.49 33.01 9.41
CA TYR A 815 -13.24 32.48 8.86
C TYR A 815 -12.38 33.56 8.21
N GLU A 816 -13.05 34.52 7.53
CA GLU A 816 -12.38 35.67 6.93
C GLU A 816 -11.70 36.59 7.96
N SER A 817 -12.10 36.54 9.24
CA SER A 817 -11.48 37.35 10.29
C SER A 817 -10.15 36.78 10.79
N LEU A 818 -9.83 35.54 10.44
CA LEU A 818 -8.52 34.94 10.80
C LEU A 818 -7.36 35.65 10.16
N TYR A 819 -7.60 36.35 9.04
CA TYR A 819 -6.56 37.02 8.21
C TYR A 819 -6.62 38.54 8.29
N LYS A 820 -7.60 39.10 9.02
CA LYS A 820 -7.62 40.51 9.37
C LYS A 820 -6.89 40.74 10.70
#